data_0cdcf3457b51a2bf92dd875f4c86be96
#
_entry.id   0cdcf3457b51a2bf92dd875f4c86be96
#
_cell.length_a   1.000
_cell.length_b   1.000
_cell.length_c   1.000
_cell.angle_alpha   90.00
_cell.angle_beta   90.00
_cell.angle_gamma   90.00
#
_symmetry.space_group_name_H-M   'P 1'
#
loop_
_entity.id
_entity.type
_entity.pdbx_description
1 polymer ?
#
loop_
_entity_poly.entity_id
_entity_poly.type
_entity_poly.pdbx_seq_one_letter_code
_entity_poly.pdbx_strand_id
1 'polypeptide(L)'
;MRFPLFLLLQLAASSFALTKPDYDNYDYYAVHLSPDASPETVATHLGFHLDSAIDSLKDHYVFKAPKASQDIIHEAKQDLKRLRRKRQAGWDRRHVLDNILLNRKQERRLRLFKRAPPPQSAALDLRADKQLADSQVQKGLDIAKSLDIEDPTFMDQWHLYNPMQLGHDINVTGVWLQGITGKNSTVCIVDDGLDMDSDDLRDNYFAAGSHDFNDHVDDPKPRLSDDHHGTRCAGEVAAVRNDVCGVGVAYDSKISGVRILSGALTELDEALALNYAYQENQIYSCSWGPPDDGQSMEAPGIIIXRAMVAGVQQGRQNLGSIFVFAIGNGAANDDNCNFDGYTNSIYSVSVGGIDRKGLHPYYSEKCSAQLVVTYSSGSGDAIHTTDVGANQCYVSHGGTSAAGPLVAGIYALVLEVRPDLTWRDIQWLTVLTAIPIDQPEDDWQDTPFGRRFSHASGYGKIDAYAIVEAARNWTNVKPQAWFFSPWMHVRHDIPEGEQGIASSFEITEQMLKDANLERIEHVTVTMNVEHTRRGDLSVELRSPEGIVSHIATSRRRDEANSGYDDWTFMSVAHWGETGVGKWTVIVKDSTKNGHTGKFVDWHLKLFGESIDGSKQGLLPLPDEHDDDNHDIETTSVGGATTSVDHPTVTGEPQGNPTDHIDRPVNSKVSTTSTPTAEPTSAVPEPTSTPDAEEDEISEKPESNFLPSPFPTFGASKRTQVWIYGAFALIAVFCTSLTVWYILTKRRRQRNARDEYEFEMLHEEDIDDEGARSNGANGMSAKAKGKRRAGELYDAFAEDSDEEDVFSVGDDEEHAHEHDHGYRYDDAGDGQGSPSRGHSGARET
;
A
#
# COMPACT_ATOMS: atom_id res chain seq x y z
N MET A 1 11.06 -9.16 65.17
CA MET A 1 10.59 -8.66 63.84
C MET A 1 11.69 -8.93 62.84
N ARG A 2 11.47 -9.93 61.97
CA ARG A 2 12.40 -10.25 60.87
C ARG A 2 11.71 -9.86 59.57
N PHE A 3 12.26 -8.86 58.87
CA PHE A 3 11.85 -8.49 57.54
C PHE A 3 12.50 -9.43 56.54
N PRO A 4 11.78 -10.05 55.62
CA PRO A 4 12.41 -10.76 54.53
C PRO A 4 12.87 -9.75 53.49
N LEU A 5 14.14 -9.87 53.12
CA LEU A 5 14.78 -9.14 52.02
C LEU A 5 14.22 -9.73 50.70
N PHE A 6 13.34 -9.01 50.02
CA PHE A 6 12.97 -9.33 48.64
C PHE A 6 14.14 -8.95 47.72
N LEU A 7 14.81 -9.94 47.20
CA LEU A 7 15.79 -9.79 46.17
C LEU A 7 15.02 -9.51 44.88
N LEU A 8 14.99 -8.26 44.43
CA LEU A 8 14.57 -7.88 43.09
C LEU A 8 15.63 -8.38 42.12
N LEU A 9 15.41 -9.51 41.49
CA LEU A 9 16.10 -9.88 40.26
C LEU A 9 15.56 -8.95 39.17
N GLN A 10 16.27 -7.89 38.84
CA GLN A 10 16.13 -7.21 37.57
C GLN A 10 16.68 -8.15 36.51
N LEU A 11 15.83 -8.84 35.81
CA LEU A 11 16.17 -9.38 34.51
C LEU A 11 16.46 -8.16 33.62
N ALA A 12 17.73 -7.90 33.44
CA ALA A 12 18.18 -7.03 32.37
C ALA A 12 17.80 -7.75 31.06
N ALA A 13 16.69 -7.36 30.46
CA ALA A 13 16.47 -7.63 29.06
C ALA A 13 17.61 -6.91 28.36
N SER A 14 18.60 -7.66 27.91
CA SER A 14 19.57 -7.14 26.97
C SER A 14 18.81 -6.89 25.67
N SER A 15 18.40 -5.65 25.45
CA SER A 15 18.02 -5.21 24.12
C SER A 15 19.26 -5.42 23.23
N PHE A 16 19.24 -6.44 22.40
CA PHE A 16 20.21 -6.57 21.32
C PHE A 16 19.93 -5.41 20.39
N ALA A 17 20.80 -4.41 20.39
CA ALA A 17 20.77 -3.37 19.39
C ALA A 17 20.84 -4.04 18.02
N LEU A 18 19.88 -3.73 17.16
CA LEU A 18 19.86 -4.21 15.78
C LEU A 18 21.18 -3.81 15.12
N THR A 19 21.98 -4.79 14.74
CA THR A 19 23.28 -4.52 14.10
C THR A 19 23.02 -4.13 12.63
N LYS A 20 23.67 -3.06 12.20
CA LYS A 20 23.57 -2.62 10.79
C LYS A 20 23.95 -3.76 9.85
N PRO A 21 23.06 -4.21 8.96
CA PRO A 21 23.38 -5.27 8.00
C PRO A 21 24.45 -4.80 6.99
N ASP A 22 25.31 -5.70 6.60
CA ASP A 22 26.35 -5.48 5.57
C ASP A 22 25.93 -6.26 4.31
N TYR A 23 25.02 -5.67 3.53
CA TYR A 23 24.50 -6.29 2.32
C TYR A 23 25.52 -6.34 1.17
N ASP A 24 26.63 -5.63 1.26
CA ASP A 24 27.68 -5.66 0.23
C ASP A 24 28.49 -6.96 0.29
N ASN A 25 28.71 -7.47 1.50
CA ASN A 25 29.56 -8.65 1.72
C ASN A 25 28.78 -9.90 2.11
N TYR A 26 27.54 -9.76 2.53
CA TYR A 26 26.75 -10.88 3.08
C TYR A 26 25.33 -10.89 2.52
N ASP A 27 24.80 -12.10 2.40
CA ASP A 27 23.38 -12.36 2.21
C ASP A 27 22.75 -12.64 3.57
N TYR A 28 21.53 -12.17 3.76
CA TYR A 28 20.71 -12.40 4.94
C TYR A 28 19.50 -13.24 4.57
N TYR A 29 19.10 -14.13 5.47
CA TYR A 29 17.96 -15.02 5.29
C TYR A 29 17.05 -14.92 6.51
N ALA A 30 15.78 -14.62 6.32
CA ALA A 30 14.76 -14.82 7.35
C ALA A 30 14.31 -16.27 7.28
N VAL A 31 14.40 -16.98 8.39
CA VAL A 31 14.21 -18.44 8.44
C VAL A 31 13.26 -18.78 9.60
N HIS A 32 12.18 -19.51 9.29
CA HIS A 32 11.29 -20.10 10.28
C HIS A 32 11.69 -21.57 10.51
N LEU A 33 11.93 -21.92 11.75
CA LEU A 33 12.36 -23.28 12.14
C LEU A 33 11.25 -24.02 12.91
N SER A 34 11.27 -25.35 12.81
CA SER A 34 10.41 -26.17 13.66
C SER A 34 10.75 -25.95 15.14
N PRO A 35 9.75 -25.99 16.06
CA PRO A 35 9.95 -25.63 17.47
C PRO A 35 11.05 -26.38 18.22
N ASP A 36 11.40 -27.58 17.75
CA ASP A 36 12.42 -28.43 18.39
C ASP A 36 13.82 -28.24 17.79
N ALA A 37 13.98 -27.35 16.79
CA ALA A 37 15.25 -27.13 16.10
C ALA A 37 16.11 -26.10 16.81
N SER A 38 17.42 -26.39 16.90
CA SER A 38 18.38 -25.36 17.37
C SER A 38 18.80 -24.51 16.16
N PRO A 39 18.58 -23.18 16.21
CA PRO A 39 18.99 -22.29 15.12
C PRO A 39 20.51 -22.32 14.89
N GLU A 40 21.32 -22.47 15.93
CA GLU A 40 22.79 -22.58 15.80
C GLU A 40 23.19 -23.84 15.04
N THR A 41 22.47 -24.95 15.30
CA THR A 41 22.74 -26.24 14.61
C THR A 41 22.42 -26.14 13.12
N VAL A 42 21.27 -25.53 12.80
CA VAL A 42 20.84 -25.34 11.40
C VAL A 42 21.78 -24.39 10.67
N ALA A 43 22.11 -23.24 11.27
CA ALA A 43 23.05 -22.26 10.70
C ALA A 43 24.42 -22.90 10.45
N THR A 44 24.99 -23.61 11.44
CA THR A 44 26.26 -24.30 11.30
C THR A 44 26.25 -25.34 10.19
N HIS A 45 25.16 -26.09 10.06
CA HIS A 45 25.02 -27.11 9.01
C HIS A 45 25.05 -26.49 7.61
N LEU A 46 24.49 -25.27 7.47
CA LEU A 46 24.51 -24.52 6.22
C LEU A 46 25.82 -23.77 5.96
N GLY A 47 26.71 -23.68 6.96
CA GLY A 47 27.88 -22.82 6.91
C GLY A 47 27.55 -21.34 7.11
N PHE A 48 26.44 -21.03 7.76
CA PHE A 48 25.95 -19.69 8.04
C PHE A 48 26.23 -19.31 9.49
N HIS A 49 26.04 -18.03 9.79
CA HIS A 49 26.03 -17.51 11.16
C HIS A 49 24.60 -17.18 11.56
N LEU A 50 24.21 -17.50 12.78
CA LEU A 50 23.01 -16.97 13.38
C LEU A 50 23.25 -15.49 13.70
N ASP A 51 22.50 -14.59 13.11
CA ASP A 51 22.63 -13.14 13.33
C ASP A 51 21.76 -12.69 14.49
N SER A 52 20.45 -12.98 14.43
CA SER A 52 19.49 -12.59 15.46
C SER A 52 18.25 -13.47 15.45
N ALA A 53 17.42 -13.37 16.47
CA ALA A 53 16.01 -13.81 16.42
C ALA A 53 15.13 -12.64 15.92
N ILE A 54 13.97 -12.96 15.39
CA ILE A 54 12.94 -11.96 15.05
C ILE A 54 11.96 -11.90 16.23
N ASP A 55 12.12 -10.90 17.10
CA ASP A 55 11.47 -10.86 18.41
C ASP A 55 9.94 -10.98 18.37
N SER A 56 9.30 -10.41 17.36
CA SER A 56 7.84 -10.48 17.18
C SER A 56 7.35 -11.83 16.64
N LEU A 57 8.25 -12.67 16.11
CA LEU A 57 7.90 -13.92 15.42
C LEU A 57 8.59 -15.12 16.07
N LYS A 58 7.81 -15.90 16.81
CA LYS A 58 8.31 -17.09 17.47
C LYS A 58 8.94 -18.07 16.47
N ASP A 59 10.11 -18.62 16.83
CA ASP A 59 10.88 -19.61 16.06
C ASP A 59 11.36 -19.07 14.69
N HIS A 60 11.42 -17.73 14.53
CA HIS A 60 11.97 -17.07 13.34
C HIS A 60 13.33 -16.42 13.66
N TYR A 61 14.27 -16.57 12.75
CA TYR A 61 15.68 -16.19 12.94
C TYR A 61 16.23 -15.53 11.67
N VAL A 62 17.22 -14.68 11.86
CA VAL A 62 18.02 -14.11 10.78
C VAL A 62 19.33 -14.86 10.70
N PHE A 63 19.60 -15.46 9.53
CA PHE A 63 20.87 -16.10 9.24
C PHE A 63 21.66 -15.24 8.27
N LYS A 64 22.98 -15.17 8.50
CA LYS A 64 23.94 -14.39 7.72
C LYS A 64 24.92 -15.34 7.02
N ALA A 65 25.08 -15.20 5.70
CA ALA A 65 25.95 -16.01 4.86
C ALA A 65 26.88 -15.12 4.03
N PRO A 66 28.06 -15.58 3.62
CA PRO A 66 28.84 -14.85 2.61
C PRO A 66 28.03 -14.65 1.32
N LYS A 67 28.21 -13.50 0.68
CA LYS A 67 27.48 -13.15 -0.55
C LYS A 67 27.58 -14.24 -1.61
N ALA A 68 26.46 -14.64 -2.17
CA ALA A 68 26.35 -15.65 -3.23
C ALA A 68 25.28 -15.26 -4.25
N SER A 69 25.54 -15.58 -5.52
CA SER A 69 24.59 -15.29 -6.61
C SER A 69 23.32 -16.13 -6.55
N GLN A 70 23.33 -17.23 -5.80
CA GLN A 70 22.22 -18.18 -5.73
C GLN A 70 21.73 -18.31 -4.27
N ASP A 71 20.48 -18.77 -4.11
CA ASP A 71 19.92 -19.06 -2.79
C ASP A 71 20.45 -20.41 -2.30
N ILE A 72 21.41 -20.35 -1.38
CA ILE A 72 22.11 -21.52 -0.83
C ILE A 72 21.13 -22.48 -0.13
N ILE A 73 20.13 -21.96 0.58
CA ILE A 73 19.15 -22.81 1.29
C ILE A 73 18.27 -23.55 0.26
N HIS A 74 17.81 -22.84 -0.74
CA HIS A 74 17.00 -23.41 -1.81
C HIS A 74 17.76 -24.53 -2.52
N GLU A 75 19.03 -24.29 -2.90
CA GLU A 75 19.88 -25.30 -3.51
C GLU A 75 20.09 -26.52 -2.61
N ALA A 76 20.41 -26.30 -1.33
CA ALA A 76 20.62 -27.37 -0.36
C ALA A 76 19.36 -28.24 -0.19
N LYS A 77 18.18 -27.62 -0.15
CA LYS A 77 16.88 -28.32 -0.10
C LYS A 77 16.63 -29.12 -1.40
N GLN A 78 16.93 -28.56 -2.56
CA GLN A 78 16.79 -29.24 -3.85
C GLN A 78 17.72 -30.47 -3.93
N ASP A 79 18.97 -30.32 -3.53
CA ASP A 79 19.93 -31.42 -3.52
C ASP A 79 19.49 -32.54 -2.56
N LEU A 80 18.95 -32.18 -1.40
CA LEU A 80 18.38 -33.16 -0.47
C LEU A 80 17.21 -33.92 -1.13
N LYS A 81 16.30 -33.21 -1.82
CA LYS A 81 15.20 -33.82 -2.57
C LYS A 81 15.73 -34.78 -3.68
N ARG A 82 16.77 -34.36 -4.42
CA ARG A 82 17.42 -35.18 -5.44
C ARG A 82 18.05 -36.46 -4.86
N LEU A 83 18.73 -36.31 -3.71
CA LEU A 83 19.36 -37.45 -3.02
C LEU A 83 18.32 -38.47 -2.51
N ARG A 84 17.19 -37.98 -1.99
CA ARG A 84 16.06 -38.79 -1.53
C ARG A 84 15.42 -39.57 -2.68
N ARG A 85 15.22 -38.94 -3.83
CA ARG A 85 14.71 -39.61 -5.05
C ARG A 85 15.62 -40.67 -5.58
N LYS A 86 16.96 -40.53 -5.46
CA LYS A 86 17.95 -41.51 -5.93
C LYS A 86 18.12 -42.70 -5.00
N ARG A 87 17.75 -42.57 -3.72
CA ARG A 87 17.87 -43.63 -2.72
C ARG A 87 16.49 -44.21 -2.43
N GLN A 88 16.22 -45.41 -3.01
CA GLN A 88 14.96 -46.12 -2.77
C GLN A 88 14.72 -46.42 -1.29
N ALA A 89 13.46 -46.31 -0.88
CA ALA A 89 12.81 -46.64 0.38
C ALA A 89 13.66 -47.17 1.52
N GLY A 90 13.77 -46.41 2.59
CA GLY A 90 14.41 -46.82 3.84
C GLY A 90 15.17 -45.72 4.60
N TRP A 91 15.24 -44.51 4.08
CA TRP A 91 15.91 -43.41 4.72
C TRP A 91 14.87 -42.41 5.26
N ASP A 92 14.28 -42.77 6.37
CA ASP A 92 13.35 -41.92 7.11
C ASP A 92 14.05 -41.26 8.31
N ARG A 93 15.27 -40.77 8.10
CA ARG A 93 15.92 -39.92 9.11
C ARG A 93 15.67 -38.46 8.76
N ARG A 94 15.06 -37.72 9.68
CA ARG A 94 14.92 -36.27 9.59
C ARG A 94 16.30 -35.64 9.37
N HIS A 95 16.43 -34.91 8.29
CA HIS A 95 17.63 -34.15 7.98
C HIS A 95 17.52 -32.79 8.66
N VAL A 96 18.63 -32.18 9.01
CA VAL A 96 18.64 -30.83 9.64
C VAL A 96 17.85 -29.81 8.81
N LEU A 97 17.93 -29.90 7.48
CA LEU A 97 17.20 -29.00 6.58
C LEU A 97 15.67 -29.22 6.59
N ASP A 98 15.16 -30.33 7.08
CA ASP A 98 13.72 -30.54 7.24
C ASP A 98 13.13 -29.68 8.36
N ASN A 99 13.97 -29.15 9.23
CA ASN A 99 13.57 -28.23 10.29
C ASN A 99 13.32 -26.81 9.77
N ILE A 100 13.72 -26.51 8.54
CA ILE A 100 13.47 -25.20 7.92
C ILE A 100 12.09 -25.21 7.29
N LEU A 101 11.11 -24.62 7.97
CA LEU A 101 9.72 -24.54 7.51
C LEU A 101 9.59 -23.49 6.41
N LEU A 102 10.19 -22.33 6.61
CA LEU A 102 10.21 -21.22 5.64
C LEU A 102 11.62 -20.63 5.57
N ASN A 103 12.03 -20.16 4.40
CA ASN A 103 13.23 -19.33 4.25
C ASN A 103 13.01 -18.27 3.17
N ARG A 104 13.48 -17.08 3.44
CA ARG A 104 13.46 -15.95 2.50
C ARG A 104 14.84 -15.30 2.46
N LYS A 105 15.50 -15.36 1.31
CA LYS A 105 16.70 -14.57 1.05
C LYS A 105 16.28 -13.10 1.00
N GLN A 106 16.99 -12.24 1.72
CA GLN A 106 16.64 -10.84 1.83
C GLN A 106 17.28 -10.05 0.68
N GLU A 107 16.47 -9.38 -0.10
CA GLU A 107 16.87 -8.52 -1.22
C GLU A 107 16.32 -7.12 -0.99
N ARG A 108 17.16 -6.11 -1.21
CA ARG A 108 16.74 -4.71 -1.07
C ARG A 108 16.01 -4.29 -2.35
N ARG A 109 14.78 -3.81 -2.19
CA ARG A 109 13.94 -3.34 -3.29
C ARG A 109 13.27 -2.02 -2.94
N LEU A 110 13.15 -1.13 -3.90
CA LEU A 110 12.34 0.07 -3.79
C LEU A 110 10.93 -0.28 -4.30
N ARG A 111 9.98 -0.43 -3.38
CA ARG A 111 8.62 -0.85 -3.71
C ARG A 111 7.52 -0.09 -2.99
N LEU A 112 7.88 0.73 -2.00
CA LEU A 112 6.92 1.50 -1.22
C LEU A 112 7.01 2.97 -1.60
N PHE A 113 5.89 3.61 -1.82
CA PHE A 113 5.78 4.99 -2.31
C PHE A 113 4.88 5.81 -1.38
N LYS A 114 5.30 7.05 -1.13
CA LYS A 114 4.54 8.03 -0.34
C LYS A 114 3.23 8.38 -1.07
N ARG A 115 2.12 8.41 -0.35
CA ARG A 115 0.81 8.72 -0.91
C ARG A 115 0.49 10.22 -0.82
N ALA A 116 1.35 11.05 -1.41
CA ALA A 116 1.22 12.50 -1.46
C ALA A 116 0.78 12.97 -2.85
N PRO A 117 -0.31 13.73 -2.96
CA PRO A 117 -0.72 14.28 -4.25
C PRO A 117 0.21 15.41 -4.67
N PRO A 118 0.19 15.84 -5.94
CA PRO A 118 0.96 17.00 -6.38
C PRO A 118 0.62 18.26 -5.59
N PRO A 119 1.58 19.18 -5.40
CA PRO A 119 1.35 20.42 -4.65
C PRO A 119 0.22 21.27 -5.23
N GLN A 120 -0.61 21.81 -4.37
CA GLN A 120 -1.68 22.73 -4.76
C GLN A 120 -1.22 24.18 -4.74
N SER A 121 -1.71 25.00 -5.65
CA SER A 121 -1.60 26.45 -5.57
C SER A 121 -2.93 27.02 -5.04
N ALA A 122 -2.92 27.46 -3.82
CA ALA A 122 -4.15 27.89 -3.14
C ALA A 122 -4.71 29.23 -3.68
N ALA A 123 -5.92 29.20 -4.17
CA ALA A 123 -6.73 30.40 -4.40
C ALA A 123 -8.01 30.26 -3.57
N LEU A 124 -8.06 30.91 -2.44
CA LEU A 124 -9.22 30.88 -1.55
C LEU A 124 -10.37 31.74 -2.10
N ASP A 125 -11.51 31.14 -2.33
CA ASP A 125 -12.77 31.89 -2.55
C ASP A 125 -13.57 31.97 -1.25
N LEU A 126 -13.36 33.03 -0.53
CA LEU A 126 -13.94 33.29 0.78
C LEU A 126 -15.29 34.05 0.71
N ARG A 127 -16.19 33.65 -0.15
CA ARG A 127 -17.54 34.25 -0.24
C ARG A 127 -18.58 33.52 0.62
N ALA A 128 -18.31 33.41 1.92
CA ALA A 128 -19.32 32.97 2.88
C ALA A 128 -20.12 34.12 3.44
N ASP A 129 -21.25 33.84 4.06
CA ASP A 129 -22.02 34.83 4.79
C ASP A 129 -21.14 35.38 5.93
N LYS A 130 -20.71 36.62 5.75
CA LYS A 130 -19.68 37.22 6.60
C LYS A 130 -20.08 37.31 8.08
N GLN A 131 -21.35 37.56 8.39
CA GLN A 131 -21.79 37.68 9.80
C GLN A 131 -21.78 36.32 10.53
N LEU A 132 -22.15 35.24 9.84
CA LEU A 132 -22.12 33.91 10.41
C LEU A 132 -20.67 33.45 10.60
N ALA A 133 -19.83 33.70 9.62
CA ALA A 133 -18.40 33.40 9.69
C ALA A 133 -17.73 34.13 10.85
N ASP A 134 -17.98 35.44 11.03
CA ASP A 134 -17.42 36.24 12.13
C ASP A 134 -17.79 35.67 13.53
N SER A 135 -19.02 35.17 13.68
CA SER A 135 -19.48 34.56 14.94
C SER A 135 -18.77 33.23 15.20
N GLN A 136 -18.59 32.40 14.16
CA GLN A 136 -17.91 31.08 14.30
C GLN A 136 -16.40 31.24 14.51
N VAL A 137 -15.78 32.22 13.84
CA VAL A 137 -14.37 32.56 14.09
C VAL A 137 -14.19 32.99 15.55
N GLN A 138 -15.08 33.85 16.09
CA GLN A 138 -14.99 34.22 17.50
C GLN A 138 -15.12 32.99 18.43
N LYS A 139 -16.01 32.08 18.13
CA LYS A 139 -16.15 30.84 18.89
C LYS A 139 -14.86 30.00 18.84
N GLY A 140 -14.20 29.92 17.69
CA GLY A 140 -12.89 29.22 17.56
C GLY A 140 -11.83 29.89 18.43
N LEU A 141 -11.75 31.18 18.42
CA LEU A 141 -10.82 31.95 19.27
C LEU A 141 -11.12 31.76 20.77
N ASP A 142 -12.39 31.65 21.15
CA ASP A 142 -12.79 31.40 22.53
C ASP A 142 -12.40 29.98 22.95
N ILE A 143 -12.49 29.01 22.04
CA ILE A 143 -12.04 27.61 22.25
C ILE A 143 -10.51 27.60 22.43
N ALA A 144 -9.77 28.22 21.51
CA ALA A 144 -8.31 28.31 21.58
C ALA A 144 -7.88 28.88 22.93
N LYS A 145 -8.48 30.00 23.33
CA LYS A 145 -8.20 30.64 24.62
C LYS A 145 -8.52 29.71 25.80
N SER A 146 -9.62 28.96 25.76
CA SER A 146 -10.03 28.09 26.87
C SER A 146 -9.12 26.86 27.01
N LEU A 147 -8.43 26.52 25.95
CA LEU A 147 -7.51 25.39 25.87
C LEU A 147 -6.03 25.81 25.97
N ASP A 148 -5.77 27.10 26.15
CA ASP A 148 -4.41 27.69 26.13
C ASP A 148 -3.65 27.32 24.84
N ILE A 149 -4.34 27.38 23.70
CA ILE A 149 -3.73 27.19 22.35
C ILE A 149 -3.30 28.57 21.86
N GLU A 150 -1.99 28.81 21.76
CA GLU A 150 -1.37 30.02 21.27
C GLU A 150 -0.78 29.87 19.87
N ASP A 151 -0.92 28.69 19.30
CA ASP A 151 -0.35 28.25 18.02
C ASP A 151 -0.90 29.09 16.87
N PRO A 152 0.00 29.73 16.09
CA PRO A 152 -0.43 30.79 15.16
C PRO A 152 -1.28 30.29 13.99
N THR A 153 -1.17 29.04 13.58
CA THR A 153 -1.96 28.49 12.47
C THR A 153 -3.21 27.71 12.92
N PHE A 154 -3.52 27.62 14.21
CA PHE A 154 -4.68 26.87 14.71
C PHE A 154 -5.99 27.26 13.99
N MET A 155 -6.21 28.54 13.79
CA MET A 155 -7.45 29.00 13.12
C MET A 155 -7.48 28.70 11.62
N ASP A 156 -6.34 28.35 11.03
CA ASP A 156 -6.23 27.86 9.64
C ASP A 156 -6.33 26.32 9.54
N GLN A 157 -6.27 25.63 10.69
CA GLN A 157 -6.44 24.16 10.77
C GLN A 157 -7.93 23.81 10.75
N TRP A 158 -8.59 24.10 9.63
CA TRP A 158 -10.02 23.88 9.42
C TRP A 158 -10.44 22.42 9.67
N HIS A 159 -9.54 21.48 9.50
CA HIS A 159 -9.82 20.07 9.77
C HIS A 159 -10.08 19.81 11.27
N LEU A 160 -9.52 20.62 12.15
CA LEU A 160 -9.73 20.56 13.61
C LEU A 160 -10.96 21.40 14.03
N TYR A 161 -11.11 22.58 13.44
CA TYR A 161 -12.24 23.47 13.69
C TYR A 161 -12.56 24.27 12.42
N ASN A 162 -13.72 24.04 11.83
CA ASN A 162 -14.11 24.68 10.56
C ASN A 162 -15.18 25.76 10.76
N PRO A 163 -14.79 27.02 10.90
CA PRO A 163 -15.77 28.09 11.04
C PRO A 163 -16.53 28.45 9.77
N MET A 164 -16.05 27.98 8.60
CA MET A 164 -16.60 28.35 7.29
C MET A 164 -17.60 27.31 6.75
N GLN A 165 -17.32 26.03 6.95
CA GLN A 165 -18.19 24.91 6.53
C GLN A 165 -18.55 24.10 7.78
N LEU A 166 -19.56 24.54 8.51
CA LEU A 166 -19.94 23.95 9.79
C LEU A 166 -20.27 22.46 9.65
N GLY A 167 -19.70 21.65 10.51
CA GLY A 167 -19.84 20.20 10.49
C GLY A 167 -18.82 19.48 9.57
N HIS A 168 -18.00 20.26 8.87
CA HIS A 168 -16.92 19.73 8.04
C HIS A 168 -15.55 19.87 8.72
N ASP A 169 -15.44 19.28 9.92
CA ASP A 169 -14.22 19.08 10.68
C ASP A 169 -14.30 17.70 11.37
N ILE A 170 -13.24 17.29 12.05
CA ILE A 170 -13.22 16.00 12.76
C ILE A 170 -13.95 16.03 14.11
N ASN A 171 -14.56 17.15 14.49
CA ASN A 171 -15.33 17.32 15.73
C ASN A 171 -14.51 17.04 17.00
N VAL A 172 -13.25 17.51 17.05
CA VAL A 172 -12.31 17.17 18.13
C VAL A 172 -12.36 18.15 19.32
N THR A 173 -12.76 19.39 19.08
CA THR A 173 -12.66 20.46 20.11
C THR A 173 -13.48 20.13 21.37
N GLY A 174 -14.62 19.47 21.22
CA GLY A 174 -15.42 19.01 22.35
C GLY A 174 -14.74 17.91 23.18
N VAL A 175 -13.86 17.12 22.57
CA VAL A 175 -13.05 16.11 23.25
C VAL A 175 -11.98 16.81 24.10
N TRP A 176 -11.28 17.77 23.52
CA TRP A 176 -10.23 18.55 24.20
C TRP A 176 -10.79 19.31 25.42
N LEU A 177 -11.99 19.89 25.29
CA LEU A 177 -12.66 20.59 26.39
C LEU A 177 -13.02 19.68 27.56
N GLN A 178 -13.04 18.37 27.33
CA GLN A 178 -13.18 17.37 28.41
C GLN A 178 -11.83 17.01 29.04
N GLY A 179 -10.71 17.55 28.53
CA GLY A 179 -9.36 17.27 29.00
C GLY A 179 -8.73 16.02 28.41
N ILE A 180 -9.33 15.47 27.35
CA ILE A 180 -8.83 14.29 26.62
C ILE A 180 -8.02 14.81 25.44
N THR A 181 -6.71 14.57 25.44
CA THR A 181 -5.74 15.22 24.54
C THR A 181 -4.68 14.25 24.02
N GLY A 182 -4.85 12.93 24.26
CA GLY A 182 -3.96 11.87 23.79
C GLY A 182 -2.95 11.38 24.84
N LYS A 183 -3.09 11.77 26.09
CA LYS A 183 -2.18 11.37 27.19
C LYS A 183 -2.08 9.86 27.31
N ASN A 184 -0.84 9.36 27.52
CA ASN A 184 -0.55 7.96 27.71
C ASN A 184 -0.78 7.10 26.45
N SER A 185 -0.99 7.73 25.29
CA SER A 185 -1.01 7.03 24.01
C SER A 185 0.26 7.34 23.22
N THR A 186 0.62 6.43 22.33
CA THR A 186 1.79 6.55 21.46
C THR A 186 1.41 6.20 20.02
N VAL A 187 1.68 7.12 19.11
CA VAL A 187 1.50 6.90 17.66
C VAL A 187 2.88 6.80 17.01
N CYS A 188 3.07 5.81 16.17
CA CYS A 188 4.28 5.58 15.40
C CYS A 188 4.02 5.97 13.94
N ILE A 189 4.78 6.92 13.42
CA ILE A 189 4.78 7.30 12.00
C ILE A 189 5.81 6.41 11.29
N VAL A 190 5.34 5.48 10.49
CA VAL A 190 6.19 4.62 9.66
C VAL A 190 6.28 5.28 8.28
N ASP A 191 7.40 5.99 7.99
CA ASP A 191 7.44 6.90 6.83
C ASP A 191 8.88 7.23 6.40
N ASP A 192 9.11 8.42 5.84
CA ASP A 192 10.42 8.91 5.40
C ASP A 192 11.27 9.56 6.50
N GLY A 193 10.77 9.55 7.72
CA GLY A 193 11.45 10.09 8.89
C GLY A 193 10.55 11.01 9.71
N LEU A 194 11.07 11.39 10.86
CA LEU A 194 10.42 12.32 11.79
C LEU A 194 11.48 13.30 12.31
N ASP A 195 11.27 14.60 12.17
CA ASP A 195 12.19 15.61 12.68
C ASP A 195 11.97 15.85 14.18
N MET A 196 12.65 15.04 14.99
CA MET A 196 12.56 15.12 16.44
C MET A 196 13.18 16.41 17.02
N ASP A 197 13.86 17.22 16.20
CA ASP A 197 14.41 18.52 16.61
C ASP A 197 13.43 19.66 16.35
N SER A 198 12.32 19.42 15.67
CA SER A 198 11.25 20.41 15.51
C SER A 198 10.74 20.87 16.87
N ASP A 199 10.63 22.20 17.06
CA ASP A 199 10.07 22.76 18.31
C ASP A 199 8.62 22.31 18.52
N ASP A 200 7.94 21.94 17.44
CA ASP A 200 6.55 21.52 17.42
C ASP A 200 6.34 20.04 17.79
N LEU A 201 7.38 19.22 17.70
CA LEU A 201 7.29 17.76 17.93
C LEU A 201 8.15 17.26 19.11
N ARG A 202 9.21 17.99 19.42
CA ARG A 202 10.27 17.57 20.35
C ARG A 202 9.75 17.10 21.71
N ASP A 203 8.79 17.81 22.29
CA ASP A 203 8.28 17.51 23.64
C ASP A 203 7.43 16.24 23.69
N ASN A 204 6.86 15.85 22.55
CA ASN A 204 6.11 14.58 22.40
C ASN A 204 6.95 13.44 21.84
N TYR A 205 8.17 13.71 21.36
CA TYR A 205 8.99 12.69 20.73
C TYR A 205 9.30 11.52 21.67
N PHE A 206 9.14 10.31 21.18
CA PHE A 206 9.36 9.06 21.91
C PHE A 206 10.50 8.26 21.25
N ALA A 207 11.72 8.49 21.70
CA ALA A 207 12.95 7.89 21.14
C ALA A 207 12.94 6.35 21.21
N ALA A 208 12.43 5.74 22.29
CA ALA A 208 12.45 4.29 22.46
C ALA A 208 11.50 3.58 21.46
N GLY A 209 10.55 4.30 20.88
CA GLY A 209 9.66 3.78 19.84
C GLY A 209 10.13 4.08 18.41
N SER A 210 11.31 4.69 18.26
CA SER A 210 11.80 5.23 16.98
C SER A 210 13.01 4.47 16.46
N HIS A 211 13.13 4.34 15.12
CA HIS A 211 14.27 3.71 14.46
C HIS A 211 14.33 4.09 12.98
N ASP A 212 15.52 4.02 12.41
CA ASP A 212 15.78 4.22 10.98
C ASP A 212 16.24 2.91 10.34
N PHE A 213 15.38 2.26 9.56
CA PHE A 213 15.72 1.03 8.83
C PHE A 213 16.41 1.29 7.47
N ASN A 214 16.40 2.52 6.96
CA ASN A 214 17.16 2.86 5.75
C ASN A 214 18.66 2.92 6.04
N ASP A 215 19.04 3.54 7.16
CA ASP A 215 20.43 3.67 7.57
C ASP A 215 20.80 2.79 8.77
N HIS A 216 19.87 2.09 9.39
CA HIS A 216 20.01 1.23 10.57
C HIS A 216 20.68 2.00 11.73
N VAL A 217 20.01 3.07 12.16
CA VAL A 217 20.40 3.89 13.32
C VAL A 217 19.16 4.20 14.18
N ASP A 218 19.38 4.60 15.41
CA ASP A 218 18.28 4.79 16.36
C ASP A 218 17.47 6.06 16.12
N ASP A 219 18.03 7.09 15.45
CA ASP A 219 17.30 8.32 15.19
C ASP A 219 16.59 8.29 13.83
N PRO A 220 15.29 8.56 13.77
CA PRO A 220 14.50 8.51 12.55
C PRO A 220 14.54 9.82 11.75
N LYS A 221 15.54 10.65 11.96
CA LYS A 221 15.61 12.00 11.39
C LYS A 221 15.59 11.99 9.87
N PRO A 222 14.84 12.88 9.22
CA PRO A 222 14.90 13.07 7.76
C PRO A 222 16.32 13.34 7.27
N ARG A 223 16.77 12.66 6.20
CA ARG A 223 18.15 12.75 5.72
C ARG A 223 18.25 13.19 4.26
N LEU A 224 17.22 12.96 3.47
CA LEU A 224 17.18 13.37 2.07
C LEU A 224 16.41 14.71 1.94
N SER A 225 16.68 15.42 0.86
CA SER A 225 16.05 16.73 0.62
C SER A 225 14.54 16.67 0.40
N ASP A 226 13.99 15.47 0.17
CA ASP A 226 12.58 15.21 -0.02
C ASP A 226 11.95 14.39 1.13
N ASP A 227 12.71 14.16 2.20
CA ASP A 227 12.21 13.52 3.43
C ASP A 227 11.48 14.59 4.28
N HIS A 228 10.23 14.86 3.94
CA HIS A 228 9.37 15.81 4.66
C HIS A 228 8.07 15.17 5.13
N HIS A 229 7.69 14.08 4.47
CA HIS A 229 6.33 13.56 4.50
C HIS A 229 5.98 13.02 5.90
N GLY A 230 6.83 12.21 6.51
CA GLY A 230 6.58 11.66 7.85
C GLY A 230 6.52 12.73 8.95
N THR A 231 7.35 13.78 8.84
CA THR A 231 7.29 14.91 9.78
C THR A 231 5.94 15.63 9.69
N ARG A 232 5.41 15.82 8.48
CA ARG A 232 4.09 16.44 8.26
C ARG A 232 2.97 15.57 8.84
N CYS A 233 3.03 14.26 8.63
CA CYS A 233 2.10 13.30 9.24
C CYS A 233 2.17 13.33 10.77
N ALA A 234 3.37 13.42 11.33
CA ALA A 234 3.58 13.51 12.79
C ALA A 234 2.95 14.77 13.38
N GLY A 235 3.07 15.90 12.68
CA GLY A 235 2.46 17.18 13.12
C GLY A 235 0.94 17.11 13.21
N GLU A 236 0.29 16.45 12.26
CA GLU A 236 -1.17 16.22 12.30
C GLU A 236 -1.60 15.46 13.55
N VAL A 237 -0.78 14.51 13.97
CA VAL A 237 -1.10 13.64 15.14
C VAL A 237 -0.81 14.38 16.46
N ALA A 238 0.41 14.93 16.61
CA ALA A 238 0.97 15.21 17.93
C ALA A 238 1.80 16.50 18.02
N ALA A 239 1.61 17.47 17.10
CA ALA A 239 2.17 18.80 17.28
C ALA A 239 1.72 19.36 18.63
N VAL A 240 2.68 19.84 19.45
CA VAL A 240 2.40 20.30 20.81
C VAL A 240 1.82 21.72 20.82
N ARG A 241 1.05 22.04 21.83
CA ARG A 241 0.60 23.43 22.03
C ARG A 241 1.80 24.32 22.41
N ASN A 242 2.06 25.31 21.58
CA ASN A 242 3.16 26.28 21.78
C ASN A 242 2.93 27.56 20.98
N ASP A 243 3.97 28.21 20.47
CA ASP A 243 3.86 29.41 19.62
C ASP A 243 4.40 29.16 18.20
N VAL A 244 4.40 27.88 17.77
CA VAL A 244 4.92 27.42 16.46
C VAL A 244 3.81 26.63 15.74
N CYS A 245 3.62 26.91 14.45
CA CYS A 245 2.67 26.21 13.57
C CYS A 245 1.27 26.06 14.18
N GLY A 246 0.82 24.83 14.35
CA GLY A 246 -0.52 24.51 14.85
C GLY A 246 -0.46 23.32 15.80
N VAL A 247 -1.61 22.73 16.11
CA VAL A 247 -1.68 21.63 17.08
C VAL A 247 -2.05 20.32 16.38
N GLY A 248 -1.59 19.21 16.92
CA GLY A 248 -2.02 17.88 16.49
C GLY A 248 -3.39 17.50 17.09
N VAL A 249 -4.03 16.50 16.48
CA VAL A 249 -5.30 15.93 16.98
C VAL A 249 -5.18 15.49 18.43
N ALA A 250 -4.05 14.86 18.76
CA ALA A 250 -3.73 14.32 20.09
C ALA A 250 -2.44 14.98 20.60
N TYR A 251 -2.50 16.27 20.83
CA TYR A 251 -1.33 17.14 21.09
C TYR A 251 -0.56 16.82 22.40
N ASP A 252 -1.09 15.95 23.26
CA ASP A 252 -0.38 15.41 24.44
C ASP A 252 0.01 13.93 24.27
N SER A 253 -0.20 13.33 23.08
CA SER A 253 0.25 11.94 22.82
C SER A 253 1.75 11.89 22.54
N LYS A 254 2.36 10.74 22.75
CA LYS A 254 3.73 10.51 22.30
C LYS A 254 3.74 10.17 20.81
N ILE A 255 4.80 10.61 20.13
CA ILE A 255 5.03 10.39 18.71
C ILE A 255 6.39 9.75 18.49
N SER A 256 6.44 8.66 17.75
CA SER A 256 7.67 8.01 17.33
C SER A 256 7.75 7.96 15.81
N GLY A 257 8.95 7.82 15.28
CA GLY A 257 9.20 7.72 13.85
C GLY A 257 9.95 6.45 13.51
N VAL A 258 9.50 5.76 12.49
CA VAL A 258 10.21 4.61 11.91
C VAL A 258 10.46 4.93 10.43
N ARG A 259 11.73 5.21 10.10
CA ARG A 259 12.13 5.67 8.76
C ARG A 259 12.38 4.48 7.84
N ILE A 260 11.57 4.36 6.76
CA ILE A 260 11.68 3.27 5.80
C ILE A 260 11.60 3.73 4.33
N LEU A 261 11.09 4.93 4.03
CA LEU A 261 10.73 5.32 2.66
C LEU A 261 11.83 6.09 1.91
N SER A 262 13.03 6.20 2.49
CA SER A 262 14.12 6.98 1.89
C SER A 262 15.11 6.13 1.09
N GLY A 263 14.80 4.85 0.87
CA GLY A 263 15.66 3.95 0.12
C GLY A 263 15.08 2.55 -0.02
N ALA A 264 15.83 1.70 -0.70
CA ALA A 264 15.43 0.31 -0.88
C ALA A 264 15.51 -0.47 0.44
N LEU A 265 14.50 -1.29 0.70
CA LEU A 265 14.34 -2.09 1.93
C LEU A 265 14.32 -3.58 1.61
N THR A 266 14.61 -4.39 2.61
CA THR A 266 14.31 -5.82 2.59
C THR A 266 12.91 -6.08 3.19
N GLU A 267 12.34 -7.24 2.87
CA GLU A 267 11.10 -7.73 3.49
C GLU A 267 11.23 -7.82 5.03
N LEU A 268 12.42 -8.18 5.49
CA LEU A 268 12.70 -8.25 6.93
C LEU A 268 12.69 -6.87 7.59
N ASP A 269 13.34 -5.87 6.98
CA ASP A 269 13.35 -4.49 7.51
C ASP A 269 11.92 -3.95 7.64
N GLU A 270 11.09 -4.20 6.63
CA GLU A 270 9.68 -3.79 6.62
C GLU A 270 8.87 -4.50 7.71
N ALA A 271 9.05 -5.81 7.86
CA ALA A 271 8.38 -6.60 8.92
C ALA A 271 8.77 -6.12 10.33
N LEU A 272 10.05 -5.80 10.52
CA LEU A 272 10.55 -5.25 11.78
C LEU A 272 10.01 -3.84 12.02
N ALA A 273 9.89 -3.02 10.99
CA ALA A 273 9.38 -1.66 11.07
C ALA A 273 7.91 -1.63 11.55
N LEU A 274 7.07 -2.51 10.99
CA LEU A 274 5.65 -2.61 11.34
C LEU A 274 5.41 -3.13 12.78
N ASN A 275 6.44 -3.73 13.39
CA ASN A 275 6.37 -4.22 14.77
C ASN A 275 7.43 -3.59 15.68
N TYR A 276 8.07 -2.49 15.24
CA TYR A 276 9.09 -1.86 16.07
C TYR A 276 8.48 -1.34 17.37
N ALA A 277 9.02 -1.80 18.50
CA ALA A 277 8.54 -1.43 19.84
C ALA A 277 7.00 -1.63 20.02
N TYR A 278 6.45 -2.73 19.48
CA TYR A 278 5.00 -2.99 19.40
C TYR A 278 4.29 -3.19 20.76
N GLN A 279 5.03 -3.17 21.83
CA GLN A 279 4.45 -3.14 23.19
C GLN A 279 4.23 -1.70 23.68
N GLU A 280 4.96 -0.74 23.12
CA GLU A 280 4.97 0.68 23.47
C GLU A 280 4.29 1.53 22.41
N ASN A 281 4.59 1.30 21.14
CA ASN A 281 3.88 1.89 19.99
C ASN A 281 2.51 1.23 19.89
N GLN A 282 1.46 2.01 20.07
CA GLN A 282 0.10 1.47 20.11
C GLN A 282 -0.59 1.53 18.75
N ILE A 283 -0.31 2.59 17.98
CA ILE A 283 -0.92 2.90 16.68
C ILE A 283 0.19 3.13 15.69
N TYR A 284 0.12 2.47 14.52
CA TYR A 284 1.06 2.66 13.41
C TYR A 284 0.34 3.36 12.27
N SER A 285 0.81 4.54 11.91
CA SER A 285 0.29 5.34 10.79
C SER A 285 1.19 5.12 9.57
N CYS A 286 0.62 4.59 8.51
CA CYS A 286 1.32 4.15 7.29
C CYS A 286 0.70 4.87 6.07
N SER A 287 1.34 5.96 5.64
CA SER A 287 0.86 6.81 4.55
C SER A 287 1.58 6.48 3.23
N TRP A 288 1.65 5.19 2.91
CA TRP A 288 2.37 4.64 1.76
C TRP A 288 1.79 3.31 1.31
N GLY A 289 2.25 2.82 0.17
CA GLY A 289 1.87 1.53 -0.38
C GLY A 289 2.60 1.26 -1.69
N PRO A 290 2.18 0.24 -2.45
CA PRO A 290 2.61 0.06 -3.85
C PRO A 290 2.28 1.29 -4.70
N PRO A 291 2.80 1.38 -5.94
CA PRO A 291 2.50 2.52 -6.81
C PRO A 291 1.00 2.69 -7.08
N ASP A 292 0.50 3.91 -6.95
CA ASP A 292 -0.90 4.30 -7.24
C ASP A 292 -1.07 4.58 -8.74
N ASP A 293 -0.75 3.58 -9.59
CA ASP A 293 -0.60 3.78 -11.05
C ASP A 293 -1.73 3.17 -11.90
N GLY A 294 -2.65 2.46 -11.25
CA GLY A 294 -3.74 1.76 -11.94
C GLY A 294 -3.29 0.49 -12.67
N GLN A 295 -2.11 -0.03 -12.34
CA GLN A 295 -1.53 -1.23 -12.94
C GLN A 295 -0.96 -2.19 -11.90
N SER A 296 -0.31 -1.66 -10.89
CA SER A 296 0.32 -2.43 -9.82
C SER A 296 -0.71 -3.29 -9.09
N MET A 297 -0.32 -4.49 -8.72
CA MET A 297 -1.09 -5.42 -7.88
C MET A 297 -0.07 -6.14 -7.02
N GLU A 298 0.13 -5.64 -5.82
CA GLU A 298 1.21 -6.10 -4.94
C GLU A 298 0.72 -6.31 -3.52
N ALA A 299 1.22 -7.36 -2.88
CA ALA A 299 0.91 -7.69 -1.49
C ALA A 299 2.20 -7.77 -0.67
N PRO A 300 2.11 -7.52 0.64
CA PRO A 300 3.24 -7.77 1.53
C PRO A 300 3.71 -9.21 1.44
N GLY A 301 5.01 -9.42 1.50
CA GLY A 301 5.59 -10.76 1.56
C GLY A 301 5.16 -11.51 2.82
N ILE A 302 5.36 -12.81 2.82
CA ILE A 302 4.88 -13.69 3.91
C ILE A 302 5.44 -13.31 5.28
N ILE A 303 6.67 -12.81 5.37
CA ILE A 303 7.27 -12.38 6.64
C ILE A 303 6.53 -11.14 7.17
N ILE A 304 6.13 -10.26 6.30
CA ILE A 304 5.35 -9.07 6.66
C ILE A 304 3.94 -9.46 7.11
N UNK A 305 3.35 -10.24 6.44
CA UNK A 305 2.19 -10.69 6.75
C UNK A 305 2.17 -11.25 8.01
N ARG A 306 3.09 -12.18 8.36
CA ARG A 306 3.25 -12.77 9.70
C ARG A 306 3.49 -11.72 10.79
N ALA A 307 4.30 -10.73 10.49
CA ALA A 307 4.55 -9.62 11.42
C ALA A 307 3.25 -8.86 11.75
N MET A 308 2.40 -8.58 10.76
CA MET A 308 1.11 -7.92 11.01
C MET A 308 0.21 -8.79 11.92
N VAL A 309 0.13 -10.11 11.64
CA VAL A 309 -0.62 -11.04 12.51
C VAL A 309 -0.06 -11.03 13.95
N ALA A 310 1.27 -11.10 14.09
CA ALA A 310 1.91 -11.03 15.41
C ALA A 310 1.61 -9.69 16.10
N GLY A 311 1.64 -8.59 15.37
CA GLY A 311 1.30 -7.26 15.88
C GLY A 311 -0.12 -7.21 16.45
N VAL A 312 -1.13 -7.68 15.71
CA VAL A 312 -2.53 -7.66 16.17
C VAL A 312 -2.82 -8.70 17.25
N GLN A 313 -2.02 -9.75 17.36
CA GLN A 313 -2.21 -10.78 18.38
C GLN A 313 -1.45 -10.50 19.68
N GLN A 314 -0.26 -9.93 19.60
CA GLN A 314 0.68 -9.82 20.73
C GLN A 314 0.99 -8.37 21.11
N GLY A 315 0.82 -7.44 20.19
CA GLY A 315 1.08 -6.01 20.41
C GLY A 315 0.19 -5.45 21.54
N ARG A 316 0.64 -4.36 22.15
CA ARG A 316 -0.12 -3.72 23.23
C ARG A 316 -0.56 -4.74 24.29
N GLN A 317 0.35 -5.64 24.69
CA GLN A 317 0.10 -6.66 25.73
C GLN A 317 -1.10 -7.59 25.38
N ASN A 318 -1.17 -8.02 24.13
CA ASN A 318 -2.20 -8.88 23.52
C ASN A 318 -3.55 -8.18 23.23
N LEU A 319 -3.61 -6.86 23.27
CA LEU A 319 -4.76 -6.09 22.78
C LEU A 319 -4.67 -5.85 21.25
N GLY A 320 -3.47 -5.96 20.70
CA GLY A 320 -3.16 -5.81 19.28
C GLY A 320 -2.79 -4.40 18.88
N SER A 321 -1.74 -4.29 18.10
CA SER A 321 -1.34 -3.05 17.42
C SER A 321 -2.46 -2.58 16.49
N ILE A 322 -2.63 -1.27 16.36
CA ILE A 322 -3.62 -0.66 15.48
C ILE A 322 -2.89 -0.12 14.26
N PHE A 323 -3.10 -0.74 13.09
CA PHE A 323 -2.49 -0.32 11.83
C PHE A 323 -3.47 0.57 11.05
N VAL A 324 -3.06 1.79 10.75
CA VAL A 324 -3.84 2.77 9.98
C VAL A 324 -3.13 3.01 8.66
N PHE A 325 -3.77 2.64 7.55
CA PHE A 325 -3.22 2.80 6.20
C PHE A 325 -4.03 3.80 5.39
N ALA A 326 -3.33 4.70 4.71
CA ALA A 326 -3.92 5.52 3.64
C ALA A 326 -4.31 4.62 2.47
N ILE A 327 -5.48 4.82 1.85
CA ILE A 327 -5.99 3.87 0.83
C ILE A 327 -5.32 3.99 -0.54
N GLY A 328 -4.71 5.12 -0.86
CA GLY A 328 -4.10 5.37 -2.16
C GLY A 328 -4.63 6.62 -2.85
N ASN A 329 -3.83 7.16 -3.76
CA ASN A 329 -4.13 8.38 -4.51
C ASN A 329 -4.26 8.12 -6.01
N GLY A 330 -4.55 6.88 -6.38
CA GLY A 330 -4.60 6.42 -7.77
C GLY A 330 -5.94 6.53 -8.47
N ALA A 331 -6.97 7.15 -7.86
CA ALA A 331 -8.31 7.19 -8.47
C ALA A 331 -8.33 7.79 -9.88
N ALA A 332 -7.48 8.78 -10.16
CA ALA A 332 -7.34 9.36 -11.51
C ALA A 332 -6.77 8.37 -12.54
N ASN A 333 -6.18 7.28 -12.07
CA ASN A 333 -5.66 6.17 -12.87
C ASN A 333 -6.60 4.96 -12.88
N ASP A 334 -7.81 5.11 -12.33
CA ASP A 334 -8.78 4.04 -12.08
C ASP A 334 -8.25 2.98 -11.09
N ASP A 335 -7.31 3.35 -10.22
CA ASP A 335 -6.78 2.43 -9.23
C ASP A 335 -7.83 2.14 -8.13
N ASN A 336 -7.62 1.02 -7.45
CA ASN A 336 -8.56 0.52 -6.45
C ASN A 336 -7.77 -0.15 -5.34
N CYS A 337 -8.01 0.25 -4.11
CA CYS A 337 -7.23 -0.16 -2.95
C CYS A 337 -7.27 -1.68 -2.66
N ASN A 338 -8.11 -2.44 -3.33
CA ASN A 338 -8.09 -3.90 -3.26
C ASN A 338 -6.97 -4.54 -4.10
N PHE A 339 -6.21 -3.74 -4.87
CA PHE A 339 -5.00 -4.21 -5.56
C PHE A 339 -3.72 -3.93 -4.76
N ASP A 340 -3.89 -3.41 -3.54
CA ASP A 340 -2.83 -3.18 -2.56
C ASP A 340 -3.08 -4.09 -1.35
N GLY A 341 -2.17 -5.04 -1.10
CA GLY A 341 -2.28 -6.03 -0.03
C GLY A 341 -2.10 -5.48 1.38
N TYR A 342 -1.70 -4.22 1.55
CA TYR A 342 -1.69 -3.55 2.88
C TYR A 342 -3.07 -3.00 3.21
N THR A 343 -3.70 -2.32 2.26
CA THR A 343 -5.02 -1.69 2.47
C THR A 343 -6.16 -2.71 2.44
N ASN A 344 -6.03 -3.82 1.71
CA ASN A 344 -7.03 -4.88 1.70
C ASN A 344 -6.81 -5.95 2.79
N SER A 345 -5.94 -5.68 3.74
CA SER A 345 -5.70 -6.55 4.89
C SER A 345 -6.81 -6.39 5.94
N ILE A 346 -7.29 -7.49 6.51
CA ILE A 346 -8.28 -7.45 7.61
C ILE A 346 -7.72 -6.76 8.87
N TYR A 347 -6.39 -6.65 8.95
CA TYR A 347 -5.68 -6.04 10.11
C TYR A 347 -5.54 -4.53 9.98
N SER A 348 -5.87 -3.97 8.82
CA SER A 348 -5.70 -2.55 8.51
C SER A 348 -7.00 -1.77 8.72
N VAL A 349 -6.87 -0.57 9.26
CA VAL A 349 -7.89 0.47 9.16
C VAL A 349 -7.53 1.28 7.92
N SER A 350 -8.28 1.09 6.84
CA SER A 350 -8.00 1.70 5.54
C SER A 350 -8.81 2.99 5.39
N VAL A 351 -8.09 4.12 5.23
CA VAL A 351 -8.63 5.47 5.39
C VAL A 351 -8.56 6.24 4.07
N GLY A 352 -9.72 6.66 3.57
CA GLY A 352 -9.81 7.52 2.40
C GLY A 352 -9.90 9.01 2.75
N GLY A 353 -9.83 9.85 1.73
CA GLY A 353 -9.84 11.30 1.88
C GLY A 353 -11.16 11.96 1.46
N ILE A 354 -11.53 13.03 2.19
CA ILE A 354 -12.56 13.99 1.79
C ILE A 354 -11.98 15.39 1.97
N ASP A 355 -12.52 16.36 1.23
CA ASP A 355 -12.07 17.75 1.34
C ASP A 355 -12.86 18.55 2.39
N ARG A 356 -12.51 19.83 2.57
CA ARG A 356 -13.12 20.70 3.59
C ARG A 356 -14.62 20.96 3.39
N LYS A 357 -15.20 20.52 2.26
CA LYS A 357 -16.64 20.58 1.99
C LYS A 357 -17.30 19.20 2.05
N GLY A 358 -16.54 18.19 2.44
CA GLY A 358 -17.01 16.81 2.48
C GLY A 358 -17.08 16.14 1.13
N LEU A 359 -16.45 16.72 0.08
CA LEU A 359 -16.45 16.15 -1.26
C LEU A 359 -15.30 15.15 -1.43
N HIS A 360 -15.53 14.14 -2.25
CA HIS A 360 -14.52 13.12 -2.58
C HIS A 360 -13.47 13.73 -3.52
N PRO A 361 -12.18 13.78 -3.14
CA PRO A 361 -11.15 14.34 -4.01
C PRO A 361 -10.83 13.40 -5.19
N TYR A 362 -10.37 13.99 -6.30
CA TYR A 362 -10.07 13.27 -7.54
C TYR A 362 -9.05 12.13 -7.37
N TYR A 363 -8.20 12.25 -6.38
CA TYR A 363 -7.11 11.29 -6.15
C TYR A 363 -7.53 10.11 -5.27
N SER A 364 -8.46 10.30 -4.33
CA SER A 364 -8.80 9.30 -3.32
C SER A 364 -9.43 8.06 -3.97
N GLU A 365 -8.86 6.89 -3.73
CA GLU A 365 -9.36 5.64 -4.30
C GLU A 365 -10.70 5.24 -3.70
N LYS A 366 -11.35 4.29 -4.35
CA LYS A 366 -12.63 3.72 -3.92
C LYS A 366 -12.48 2.21 -3.88
N CYS A 367 -12.86 1.60 -2.79
CA CYS A 367 -12.87 0.13 -2.73
C CYS A 367 -13.73 -0.41 -1.58
N SER A 368 -14.00 -1.69 -1.62
CA SER A 368 -14.78 -2.39 -0.58
C SER A 368 -14.00 -2.59 0.73
N ALA A 369 -12.68 -2.39 0.72
CA ALA A 369 -11.83 -2.52 1.90
C ALA A 369 -11.74 -1.22 2.72
N GLN A 370 -12.21 -0.10 2.17
CA GLN A 370 -12.18 1.20 2.84
C GLN A 370 -13.13 1.22 4.04
N LEU A 371 -12.59 1.47 5.25
CA LEU A 371 -13.40 1.48 6.46
C LEU A 371 -14.05 2.84 6.70
N VAL A 372 -13.31 3.94 6.50
CA VAL A 372 -13.71 5.28 6.93
C VAL A 372 -13.00 6.33 6.08
N VAL A 373 -13.54 7.55 6.04
CA VAL A 373 -12.88 8.72 5.43
C VAL A 373 -12.63 9.80 6.49
N THR A 374 -11.64 10.65 6.20
CA THR A 374 -11.44 11.88 6.95
C THR A 374 -10.88 12.98 6.05
N TYR A 375 -10.60 14.14 6.63
CA TYR A 375 -10.26 15.34 5.87
C TYR A 375 -8.86 15.31 5.26
N SER A 376 -8.76 15.88 4.08
CA SER A 376 -7.51 16.05 3.34
C SER A 376 -7.64 17.24 2.37
N SER A 377 -6.73 17.33 1.42
CA SER A 377 -6.68 18.44 0.45
C SER A 377 -7.81 18.36 -0.57
N GLY A 378 -8.32 19.53 -0.94
CA GLY A 378 -9.38 19.68 -1.95
C GLY A 378 -10.17 20.96 -1.73
N SER A 379 -11.01 21.31 -2.69
CA SER A 379 -11.81 22.56 -2.67
C SER A 379 -10.98 23.83 -2.43
N GLY A 380 -9.74 23.84 -2.93
CA GLY A 380 -8.83 24.99 -2.85
C GLY A 380 -8.13 25.15 -1.50
N ASP A 381 -8.12 24.12 -0.67
CA ASP A 381 -7.44 24.13 0.63
C ASP A 381 -6.75 22.80 0.91
N ALA A 382 -5.95 22.75 1.96
CA ALA A 382 -5.18 21.56 2.32
C ALA A 382 -4.97 21.50 3.84
N ILE A 383 -4.28 20.50 4.31
CA ILE A 383 -4.01 20.32 5.74
C ILE A 383 -2.78 21.17 6.13
N HIS A 384 -2.92 21.92 7.22
CA HIS A 384 -1.86 22.74 7.81
C HIS A 384 -1.21 21.97 8.95
N THR A 385 0.10 21.81 8.90
CA THR A 385 0.85 20.96 9.82
C THR A 385 2.30 21.43 9.97
N THR A 386 3.08 20.76 10.79
CA THR A 386 4.52 20.93 11.00
C THR A 386 5.30 20.52 9.74
N ASP A 387 6.47 21.15 9.51
CA ASP A 387 7.44 20.70 8.48
C ASP A 387 8.82 20.49 9.09
N VAL A 388 9.75 19.96 8.28
CA VAL A 388 11.14 19.71 8.68
C VAL A 388 11.86 21.02 8.95
N GLY A 389 12.46 21.13 10.14
CA GLY A 389 13.16 22.33 10.65
C GLY A 389 12.54 22.85 11.93
N ALA A 390 13.30 23.56 12.73
CA ALA A 390 12.91 23.94 14.10
C ALA A 390 11.51 24.56 14.18
N ASN A 391 11.24 25.55 13.33
CA ASN A 391 9.96 26.33 13.36
C ASN A 391 9.33 26.39 11.97
N GLN A 392 9.38 25.28 11.25
CA GLN A 392 8.84 25.21 9.89
C GLN A 392 7.43 24.61 9.87
N CYS A 393 6.57 25.21 9.09
CA CYS A 393 5.17 24.81 8.93
C CYS A 393 4.88 24.55 7.46
N TYR A 394 3.94 23.66 7.20
CA TYR A 394 3.50 23.33 5.85
C TYR A 394 1.98 23.50 5.74
N VAL A 395 1.54 24.20 4.71
CA VAL A 395 0.13 24.59 4.55
C VAL A 395 -0.56 23.90 3.36
N SER A 396 0.12 22.92 2.76
CA SER A 396 -0.39 22.27 1.55
C SER A 396 -0.27 20.73 1.64
N HIS A 397 -0.35 20.17 2.86
CA HIS A 397 -0.30 18.72 3.05
C HIS A 397 -1.63 18.11 2.61
N GLY A 398 -1.57 16.96 1.95
CA GLY A 398 -2.77 16.36 1.38
C GLY A 398 -2.57 14.92 0.89
N GLY A 399 -3.52 14.46 0.08
CA GLY A 399 -3.60 13.07 -0.30
C GLY A 399 -4.26 12.24 0.80
N THR A 400 -4.45 10.97 0.56
CA THR A 400 -4.88 10.04 1.61
C THR A 400 -3.82 9.93 2.71
N SER A 401 -2.58 10.36 2.43
CA SER A 401 -1.49 10.53 3.42
C SER A 401 -1.83 11.46 4.57
N ALA A 402 -2.61 12.50 4.34
CA ALA A 402 -3.05 13.41 5.40
C ALA A 402 -4.27 12.83 6.15
N ALA A 403 -5.05 11.99 5.50
CA ALA A 403 -6.24 11.39 6.13
C ALA A 403 -5.86 10.33 7.18
N GLY A 404 -4.91 9.46 6.88
CA GLY A 404 -4.48 8.40 7.82
C GLY A 404 -4.03 8.93 9.17
N PRO A 405 -3.09 9.88 9.24
CA PRO A 405 -2.60 10.43 10.50
C PRO A 405 -3.70 11.07 11.37
N LEU A 406 -4.68 11.75 10.77
CA LEU A 406 -5.81 12.31 11.53
C LEU A 406 -6.61 11.22 12.25
N VAL A 407 -6.86 10.08 11.56
CA VAL A 407 -7.53 8.92 12.18
C VAL A 407 -6.64 8.33 13.29
N ALA A 408 -5.34 8.20 13.06
CA ALA A 408 -4.40 7.71 14.08
C ALA A 408 -4.42 8.60 15.33
N GLY A 409 -4.45 9.93 15.14
CA GLY A 409 -4.60 10.90 16.24
C GLY A 409 -5.91 10.73 17.01
N ILE A 410 -7.02 10.52 16.31
CA ILE A 410 -8.32 10.26 16.94
C ILE A 410 -8.27 8.97 17.78
N TYR A 411 -7.63 7.92 17.28
CA TYR A 411 -7.48 6.67 18.04
C TYR A 411 -6.61 6.86 19.29
N ALA A 412 -5.62 7.77 19.24
CA ALA A 412 -4.85 8.13 20.43
C ALA A 412 -5.73 8.75 21.52
N LEU A 413 -6.70 9.60 21.12
CA LEU A 413 -7.71 10.14 22.07
C LEU A 413 -8.61 9.02 22.63
N VAL A 414 -9.01 8.07 21.82
CA VAL A 414 -9.83 6.92 22.26
C VAL A 414 -9.06 6.06 23.26
N LEU A 415 -7.78 5.78 23.00
CA LEU A 415 -6.94 4.98 23.89
C LEU A 415 -6.61 5.68 25.21
N GLU A 416 -6.59 7.02 25.25
CA GLU A 416 -6.52 7.76 26.54
C GLU A 416 -7.71 7.40 27.46
N VAL A 417 -8.88 7.28 26.88
CA VAL A 417 -10.13 7.00 27.62
C VAL A 417 -10.28 5.50 27.91
N ARG A 418 -9.90 4.66 26.94
CA ARG A 418 -10.09 3.20 27.02
C ARG A 418 -8.83 2.46 26.48
N PRO A 419 -7.79 2.40 27.30
CA PRO A 419 -6.54 1.72 26.89
C PRO A 419 -6.68 0.20 26.73
N ASP A 420 -7.76 -0.37 27.22
CA ASP A 420 -8.06 -1.80 27.19
C ASP A 420 -8.79 -2.27 25.92
N LEU A 421 -9.07 -1.36 24.97
CA LEU A 421 -9.72 -1.73 23.71
C LEU A 421 -8.77 -2.53 22.80
N THR A 422 -9.29 -3.59 22.21
CA THR A 422 -8.56 -4.36 21.19
C THR A 422 -8.56 -3.61 19.85
N TRP A 423 -7.72 -4.07 18.93
CA TRP A 423 -7.69 -3.54 17.56
C TRP A 423 -9.06 -3.67 16.86
N ARG A 424 -9.80 -4.75 17.13
CA ARG A 424 -11.15 -4.97 16.58
C ARG A 424 -12.18 -4.05 17.23
N ASP A 425 -12.07 -3.77 18.54
CA ASP A 425 -12.95 -2.80 19.22
C ASP A 425 -12.83 -1.42 18.55
N ILE A 426 -11.61 -1.01 18.18
CA ILE A 426 -11.36 0.26 17.47
C ILE A 426 -12.08 0.26 16.12
N GLN A 427 -11.98 -0.83 15.35
CA GLN A 427 -12.69 -0.95 14.08
C GLN A 427 -14.22 -0.91 14.28
N TRP A 428 -14.74 -1.65 15.26
CA TRP A 428 -16.18 -1.64 15.60
C TRP A 428 -16.67 -0.24 15.96
N LEU A 429 -15.94 0.46 16.82
CA LEU A 429 -16.28 1.82 17.25
C LEU A 429 -16.27 2.76 16.02
N THR A 430 -15.29 2.61 15.13
CA THR A 430 -15.21 3.40 13.89
C THR A 430 -16.46 3.18 13.03
N VAL A 431 -16.82 1.93 12.75
CA VAL A 431 -18.00 1.57 11.96
C VAL A 431 -19.28 2.13 12.57
N LEU A 432 -19.41 2.02 13.90
CA LEU A 432 -20.64 2.43 14.59
C LEU A 432 -20.82 3.95 14.71
N THR A 433 -19.72 4.71 14.71
CA THR A 433 -19.76 6.16 14.96
C THR A 433 -19.47 7.02 13.74
N ALA A 434 -18.98 6.43 12.65
CA ALA A 434 -18.77 7.14 11.40
C ALA A 434 -20.09 7.78 10.91
N ILE A 435 -19.97 8.97 10.35
CA ILE A 435 -21.12 9.78 9.91
C ILE A 435 -21.18 9.74 8.38
N PRO A 436 -22.20 9.12 7.80
CA PRO A 436 -22.38 9.17 6.34
C PRO A 436 -22.45 10.61 5.82
N ILE A 437 -21.76 10.85 4.72
CA ILE A 437 -21.74 12.15 4.05
C ILE A 437 -22.38 11.97 2.68
N ASP A 438 -23.32 12.80 2.33
CA ASP A 438 -23.98 12.71 1.04
C ASP A 438 -23.12 13.38 -0.04
N GLN A 439 -22.59 12.58 -0.93
CA GLN A 439 -21.82 13.02 -2.09
C GLN A 439 -22.47 12.54 -3.39
N PRO A 440 -22.30 13.25 -4.51
CA PRO A 440 -22.92 12.86 -5.78
C PRO A 440 -22.47 11.49 -6.30
N GLU A 441 -21.29 11.03 -5.88
CA GLU A 441 -20.65 9.80 -6.37
C GLU A 441 -20.86 8.61 -5.44
N ASP A 442 -21.51 8.79 -4.29
CA ASP A 442 -21.70 7.72 -3.32
C ASP A 442 -22.73 6.70 -3.79
N ASP A 443 -22.39 5.43 -3.57
CA ASP A 443 -23.22 4.26 -3.81
C ASP A 443 -23.74 3.67 -2.50
N TRP A 444 -24.28 4.51 -1.63
CA TRP A 444 -24.72 4.14 -0.29
C TRP A 444 -25.68 2.94 -0.29
N GLN A 445 -25.35 1.95 0.51
CA GLN A 445 -26.19 0.78 0.79
C GLN A 445 -26.54 0.75 2.29
N ASP A 446 -27.80 0.45 2.61
CA ASP A 446 -28.22 0.24 3.98
C ASP A 446 -27.85 -1.19 4.41
N THR A 447 -26.97 -1.33 5.40
CA THR A 447 -26.54 -2.63 5.89
C THR A 447 -27.54 -3.21 6.91
N PRO A 448 -27.61 -4.54 7.05
CA PRO A 448 -28.59 -5.18 7.94
C PRO A 448 -28.48 -4.79 9.40
N PHE A 449 -27.30 -4.37 9.85
CA PHE A 449 -27.12 -3.94 11.24
C PHE A 449 -27.37 -2.43 11.46
N GLY A 450 -27.96 -1.76 10.45
CA GLY A 450 -28.44 -0.38 10.58
C GLY A 450 -27.42 0.71 10.35
N ARG A 451 -26.33 0.41 9.66
CA ARG A 451 -25.35 1.40 9.21
C ARG A 451 -25.42 1.51 7.68
N ARG A 452 -24.84 2.56 7.12
CA ARG A 452 -24.72 2.72 5.67
C ARG A 452 -23.26 2.51 5.26
N PHE A 453 -23.04 1.88 4.12
CA PHE A 453 -21.72 1.67 3.52
C PHE A 453 -21.69 2.20 2.09
N SER A 454 -20.56 2.81 1.70
CA SER A 454 -20.25 3.24 0.34
C SER A 454 -18.81 2.88 -0.01
N HIS A 455 -18.55 2.48 -1.26
CA HIS A 455 -17.18 2.20 -1.74
C HIS A 455 -16.31 3.47 -1.80
N ALA A 456 -16.93 4.66 -1.87
CA ALA A 456 -16.21 5.94 -1.89
C ALA A 456 -15.93 6.50 -0.48
N SER A 457 -16.70 6.07 0.52
CA SER A 457 -16.68 6.72 1.85
C SER A 457 -16.60 5.73 3.01
N GLY A 458 -16.53 4.41 2.75
CA GLY A 458 -16.61 3.42 3.81
C GLY A 458 -17.92 3.56 4.58
N TYR A 459 -17.86 3.61 5.92
CA TYR A 459 -19.03 3.87 6.78
C TYR A 459 -19.31 5.38 6.97
N GLY A 460 -18.49 6.24 6.36
CA GLY A 460 -18.62 7.70 6.41
C GLY A 460 -17.40 8.39 6.98
N LYS A 461 -17.52 9.67 7.34
CA LYS A 461 -16.43 10.39 7.96
C LYS A 461 -16.27 10.02 9.44
N ILE A 462 -15.04 9.93 9.90
CA ILE A 462 -14.78 9.73 11.33
C ILE A 462 -15.21 10.96 12.13
N ASP A 463 -15.70 10.76 13.35
CA ASP A 463 -16.10 11.81 14.27
C ASP A 463 -15.43 11.58 15.62
N ALA A 464 -14.49 12.44 15.98
CA ALA A 464 -13.69 12.28 17.20
C ALA A 464 -14.54 12.30 18.49
N TYR A 465 -15.54 13.15 18.54
CA TYR A 465 -16.43 13.25 19.71
C TYR A 465 -17.28 12.00 19.82
N ALA A 466 -17.88 11.57 18.75
CA ALA A 466 -18.78 10.41 18.75
C ALA A 466 -18.04 9.11 19.14
N ILE A 467 -16.84 8.87 18.57
CA ILE A 467 -16.09 7.65 18.86
C ILE A 467 -15.57 7.63 20.30
N VAL A 468 -15.09 8.78 20.84
CA VAL A 468 -14.63 8.88 22.23
C VAL A 468 -15.79 8.64 23.21
N GLU A 469 -16.93 9.24 22.97
CA GLU A 469 -18.12 9.04 23.83
C GLU A 469 -18.64 7.58 23.76
N ALA A 470 -18.68 6.99 22.57
CA ALA A 470 -19.08 5.59 22.41
C ALA A 470 -18.12 4.64 23.14
N ALA A 471 -16.82 4.91 23.09
CA ALA A 471 -15.80 4.09 23.73
C ALA A 471 -15.98 3.98 25.24
N ARG A 472 -16.45 5.05 25.92
CA ARG A 472 -16.61 5.07 27.39
C ARG A 472 -17.44 3.89 27.91
N ASN A 473 -18.48 3.52 27.19
CA ASN A 473 -19.43 2.50 27.63
C ASN A 473 -19.37 1.23 26.76
N TRP A 474 -18.35 1.13 25.92
CA TRP A 474 -18.18 0.00 25.01
C TRP A 474 -17.85 -1.29 25.79
N THR A 475 -18.49 -2.37 25.39
CA THR A 475 -18.13 -3.73 25.85
C THR A 475 -17.28 -4.37 24.76
N ASN A 476 -16.07 -4.75 25.13
CA ASN A 476 -15.10 -5.33 24.18
C ASN A 476 -15.69 -6.55 23.48
N VAL A 477 -15.43 -6.67 22.18
CA VAL A 477 -15.88 -7.81 21.39
C VAL A 477 -15.18 -9.10 21.83
N LYS A 478 -15.85 -10.21 21.66
CA LYS A 478 -15.29 -11.53 21.93
C LYS A 478 -14.15 -11.84 20.96
N PRO A 479 -13.27 -12.80 21.27
CA PRO A 479 -12.17 -13.18 20.37
C PRO A 479 -12.62 -13.43 18.94
N GLN A 480 -11.70 -13.19 17.98
CA GLN A 480 -11.95 -13.36 16.54
C GLN A 480 -12.16 -14.83 16.19
N ALA A 481 -13.26 -15.16 15.55
CA ALA A 481 -13.52 -16.44 14.92
C ALA A 481 -13.44 -16.31 13.41
N TRP A 482 -13.36 -17.44 12.73
CA TRP A 482 -13.25 -17.45 11.26
C TRP A 482 -13.90 -18.71 10.68
N PHE A 483 -14.37 -18.58 9.44
CA PHE A 483 -14.87 -19.67 8.61
C PHE A 483 -14.23 -19.59 7.23
N PHE A 484 -13.69 -20.71 6.74
CA PHE A 484 -13.09 -20.83 5.41
C PHE A 484 -13.90 -21.83 4.59
N SER A 485 -14.40 -21.39 3.43
CA SER A 485 -15.09 -22.29 2.51
C SER A 485 -14.10 -23.23 1.81
N PRO A 486 -14.56 -24.35 1.25
CA PRO A 486 -13.72 -25.06 0.28
C PRO A 486 -13.52 -24.21 -0.99
N TRP A 487 -12.58 -24.61 -1.85
CA TRP A 487 -12.40 -24.00 -3.17
C TRP A 487 -13.55 -24.39 -4.10
N MET A 488 -14.17 -23.41 -4.73
CA MET A 488 -15.22 -23.57 -5.70
C MET A 488 -14.64 -23.51 -7.12
N HIS A 489 -14.54 -24.66 -7.79
CA HIS A 489 -14.02 -24.74 -9.16
C HIS A 489 -15.07 -24.33 -10.17
N VAL A 490 -14.82 -23.24 -10.88
CA VAL A 490 -15.70 -22.70 -11.92
C VAL A 490 -15.29 -23.18 -13.31
N ARG A 491 -14.06 -22.88 -13.73
CA ARG A 491 -13.44 -23.32 -14.98
C ARG A 491 -14.25 -22.96 -16.24
N HIS A 492 -14.86 -21.78 -16.25
CA HIS A 492 -15.67 -21.27 -17.36
C HIS A 492 -15.03 -20.03 -17.98
N ASP A 493 -15.12 -19.97 -19.32
CA ASP A 493 -14.68 -18.79 -20.07
C ASP A 493 -15.59 -17.59 -19.73
N ILE A 494 -14.99 -16.42 -19.57
CA ILE A 494 -15.70 -15.19 -19.22
C ILE A 494 -16.19 -14.53 -20.53
N PRO A 495 -17.48 -14.25 -20.68
CA PRO A 495 -17.98 -13.57 -21.89
C PRO A 495 -17.60 -12.09 -21.85
N GLU A 496 -17.12 -11.59 -23.00
CA GLU A 496 -16.81 -10.15 -23.17
C GLU A 496 -18.05 -9.26 -23.05
N GLY A 497 -17.98 -8.21 -22.27
CA GLY A 497 -18.97 -7.14 -22.17
C GLY A 497 -19.91 -7.26 -20.96
N GLU A 498 -21.19 -7.03 -21.16
CA GLU A 498 -22.16 -6.83 -20.08
C GLU A 498 -22.50 -8.08 -19.25
N GLN A 499 -22.13 -9.26 -19.72
CA GLN A 499 -22.46 -10.51 -19.05
C GLN A 499 -21.29 -11.01 -18.21
N GLY A 500 -21.55 -11.41 -16.95
CA GLY A 500 -20.57 -12.02 -16.08
C GLY A 500 -20.81 -13.51 -15.85
N ILE A 501 -19.84 -14.18 -15.28
CA ILE A 501 -19.96 -15.55 -14.76
C ILE A 501 -20.22 -15.48 -13.26
N ALA A 502 -21.31 -16.06 -12.81
CA ALA A 502 -21.68 -16.12 -11.39
C ALA A 502 -21.36 -17.51 -10.82
N SER A 503 -20.73 -17.54 -9.66
CA SER A 503 -20.50 -18.76 -8.88
C SER A 503 -20.93 -18.51 -7.44
N SER A 504 -21.53 -19.51 -6.79
CA SER A 504 -22.12 -19.32 -5.46
C SER A 504 -21.74 -20.45 -4.50
N PHE A 505 -21.70 -20.10 -3.24
CA PHE A 505 -21.53 -21.03 -2.13
C PHE A 505 -22.59 -20.78 -1.05
N GLU A 506 -23.23 -21.84 -0.57
CA GLU A 506 -24.27 -21.78 0.47
C GLU A 506 -23.65 -22.06 1.83
N ILE A 507 -23.65 -21.07 2.72
CA ILE A 507 -23.22 -21.23 4.10
C ILE A 507 -24.43 -21.52 5.00
N THR A 508 -24.40 -22.66 5.68
CA THR A 508 -25.47 -23.04 6.60
C THR A 508 -25.17 -22.50 8.03
N GLU A 509 -26.23 -22.32 8.80
CA GLU A 509 -26.12 -21.97 10.22
C GLU A 509 -25.22 -22.95 11.00
N GLN A 510 -25.25 -24.25 10.62
CA GLN A 510 -24.45 -25.28 11.27
C GLN A 510 -22.94 -25.08 11.01
N MET A 511 -22.55 -24.72 9.79
CA MET A 511 -21.17 -24.44 9.44
C MET A 511 -20.60 -23.30 10.31
N LEU A 512 -21.35 -22.22 10.50
CA LEU A 512 -20.90 -21.08 11.32
C LEU A 512 -20.88 -21.44 12.82
N LYS A 513 -21.80 -22.26 13.30
CA LYS A 513 -21.77 -22.79 14.67
C LYS A 513 -20.53 -23.66 14.90
N ASP A 514 -20.19 -24.51 13.92
CA ASP A 514 -19.02 -25.38 14.02
C ASP A 514 -17.71 -24.55 13.99
N ALA A 515 -17.72 -23.44 13.26
CA ALA A 515 -16.64 -22.45 13.18
C ALA A 515 -16.62 -21.49 14.39
N ASN A 516 -17.60 -21.58 15.27
CA ASN A 516 -17.77 -20.69 16.43
C ASN A 516 -17.95 -19.22 16.03
N LEU A 517 -18.47 -18.91 14.84
CA LEU A 517 -18.61 -17.55 14.29
C LEU A 517 -20.04 -17.05 14.50
N GLU A 518 -20.18 -15.89 15.18
CA GLU A 518 -21.48 -15.28 15.52
C GLU A 518 -21.92 -14.24 14.48
N ARG A 519 -21.00 -13.33 14.12
CA ARG A 519 -21.29 -12.23 13.19
C ARG A 519 -20.00 -11.79 12.48
N ILE A 520 -20.15 -11.28 11.25
CA ILE A 520 -19.03 -10.94 10.37
C ILE A 520 -18.45 -9.56 10.71
N GLU A 521 -17.17 -9.42 10.52
CA GLU A 521 -16.41 -8.15 10.47
C GLU A 521 -15.79 -7.95 9.09
N HIS A 522 -15.04 -8.94 8.63
CA HIS A 522 -14.35 -8.88 7.35
C HIS A 522 -14.71 -10.09 6.50
N VAL A 523 -14.81 -9.87 5.20
CA VAL A 523 -14.97 -10.93 4.21
C VAL A 523 -13.80 -10.85 3.24
N THR A 524 -13.14 -11.99 2.97
CA THR A 524 -12.14 -12.04 1.89
C THR A 524 -12.53 -13.09 0.87
N VAL A 525 -12.17 -12.80 -0.38
CA VAL A 525 -12.32 -13.70 -1.52
C VAL A 525 -10.96 -13.86 -2.17
N THR A 526 -10.40 -15.07 -2.08
CA THR A 526 -9.18 -15.42 -2.83
C THR A 526 -9.61 -16.10 -4.12
N MET A 527 -9.04 -15.71 -5.25
CA MET A 527 -9.50 -16.24 -6.54
C MET A 527 -8.40 -16.35 -7.58
N ASN A 528 -8.65 -17.23 -8.55
CA ASN A 528 -7.84 -17.43 -9.73
C ASN A 528 -8.68 -17.12 -10.97
N VAL A 529 -8.20 -16.16 -11.74
CA VAL A 529 -8.80 -15.75 -13.01
C VAL A 529 -7.67 -15.59 -14.03
N GLU A 530 -7.66 -16.41 -15.05
CA GLU A 530 -6.78 -16.22 -16.21
C GLU A 530 -7.37 -15.12 -17.10
N HIS A 531 -6.58 -14.16 -17.55
CA HIS A 531 -7.05 -13.15 -18.50
C HIS A 531 -5.89 -12.54 -19.27
N THR A 532 -6.09 -12.30 -20.56
CA THR A 532 -5.04 -11.73 -21.43
C THR A 532 -4.88 -10.20 -21.26
N ARG A 533 -5.76 -9.54 -20.50
CA ARG A 533 -5.63 -8.15 -20.07
C ARG A 533 -6.37 -7.96 -18.74
N ARG A 534 -5.64 -7.97 -17.64
CA ARG A 534 -6.21 -7.96 -16.27
C ARG A 534 -7.11 -6.75 -16.00
N GLY A 535 -6.79 -5.59 -16.58
CA GLY A 535 -7.54 -4.35 -16.38
C GLY A 535 -8.97 -4.35 -16.91
N ASP A 536 -9.35 -5.34 -17.72
CA ASP A 536 -10.71 -5.48 -18.22
C ASP A 536 -11.64 -6.19 -17.21
N LEU A 537 -11.05 -6.82 -16.19
CA LEU A 537 -11.78 -7.60 -15.19
C LEU A 537 -12.45 -6.71 -14.14
N SER A 538 -13.66 -7.09 -13.76
CA SER A 538 -14.29 -6.59 -12.54
C SER A 538 -14.93 -7.74 -11.78
N VAL A 539 -15.04 -7.61 -10.46
CA VAL A 539 -15.57 -8.66 -9.59
C VAL A 539 -16.52 -8.05 -8.57
N GLU A 540 -17.68 -8.69 -8.46
CA GLU A 540 -18.72 -8.33 -7.50
C GLU A 540 -18.97 -9.49 -6.55
N LEU A 541 -19.01 -9.20 -5.26
CA LEU A 541 -19.42 -10.14 -4.21
C LEU A 541 -20.79 -9.72 -3.69
N ARG A 542 -21.73 -10.65 -3.64
CA ARG A 542 -23.08 -10.44 -3.07
C ARG A 542 -23.31 -11.33 -1.86
N SER A 543 -23.69 -10.72 -0.77
CA SER A 543 -24.03 -11.44 0.45
C SER A 543 -25.46 -12.01 0.39
N PRO A 544 -25.79 -12.98 1.28
CA PRO A 544 -27.17 -13.46 1.43
C PRO A 544 -28.18 -12.37 1.80
N GLU A 545 -27.73 -11.34 2.51
CA GLU A 545 -28.58 -10.23 2.98
C GLU A 545 -28.73 -9.12 1.95
N GLY A 546 -28.08 -9.28 0.77
CA GLY A 546 -28.28 -8.42 -0.40
C GLY A 546 -27.26 -7.28 -0.54
N ILE A 547 -26.25 -7.24 0.32
CA ILE A 547 -25.17 -6.24 0.21
C ILE A 547 -24.26 -6.60 -0.96
N VAL A 548 -23.91 -5.60 -1.75
CA VAL A 548 -23.05 -5.73 -2.92
C VAL A 548 -21.72 -5.07 -2.67
N SER A 549 -20.63 -5.84 -2.81
CA SER A 549 -19.27 -5.33 -2.77
C SER A 549 -18.64 -5.42 -4.15
N HIS A 550 -18.17 -4.29 -4.68
CA HIS A 550 -17.31 -4.25 -5.85
C HIS A 550 -15.88 -4.49 -5.36
N ILE A 551 -15.49 -5.78 -5.28
CA ILE A 551 -14.18 -6.16 -4.73
C ILE A 551 -13.04 -5.94 -5.73
N ALA A 552 -13.35 -5.88 -7.03
CA ALA A 552 -12.42 -5.41 -8.07
C ALA A 552 -13.19 -4.58 -9.11
N THR A 553 -12.61 -3.47 -9.53
CA THR A 553 -13.13 -2.64 -10.62
C THR A 553 -12.14 -2.67 -11.78
N SER A 554 -12.64 -2.45 -13.00
CA SER A 554 -11.77 -2.41 -14.18
C SER A 554 -10.79 -1.24 -14.12
N ARG A 555 -9.55 -1.46 -14.56
CA ARG A 555 -8.45 -0.49 -14.54
C ARG A 555 -7.90 -0.30 -15.94
N ARG A 556 -8.19 0.84 -16.56
CA ARG A 556 -7.86 1.10 -17.97
C ARG A 556 -6.38 0.96 -18.31
N ARG A 557 -5.50 1.23 -17.34
CA ARG A 557 -4.05 1.21 -17.52
C ARG A 557 -3.42 -0.16 -17.30
N ASP A 558 -4.16 -1.11 -16.72
CA ASP A 558 -3.64 -2.41 -16.36
C ASP A 558 -3.64 -3.35 -17.58
N GLU A 559 -2.48 -3.45 -18.22
CA GLU A 559 -2.24 -4.29 -19.40
C GLU A 559 -1.63 -5.65 -19.05
N ALA A 560 -1.48 -5.98 -17.77
CA ALA A 560 -0.92 -7.26 -17.34
C ALA A 560 -1.76 -8.43 -17.88
N ASN A 561 -1.09 -9.48 -18.31
CA ASN A 561 -1.73 -10.69 -18.87
C ASN A 561 -1.76 -11.86 -17.88
N SER A 562 -1.49 -11.59 -16.61
CA SER A 562 -1.47 -12.62 -15.55
C SER A 562 -2.85 -12.93 -14.98
N GLY A 563 -3.84 -12.06 -15.20
CA GLY A 563 -5.12 -12.17 -14.50
C GLY A 563 -4.96 -12.04 -12.99
N TYR A 564 -5.69 -12.85 -12.21
CA TYR A 564 -5.54 -12.96 -10.74
C TYR A 564 -4.99 -14.36 -10.45
N ASP A 565 -3.90 -14.42 -9.68
CA ASP A 565 -3.18 -15.64 -9.29
C ASP A 565 -3.13 -15.70 -7.76
N ASP A 566 -4.00 -16.49 -7.16
CA ASP A 566 -4.26 -16.56 -5.71
C ASP A 566 -4.40 -15.16 -5.06
N TRP A 567 -5.01 -14.23 -5.77
CA TRP A 567 -5.17 -12.87 -5.25
C TRP A 567 -6.38 -12.78 -4.31
N THR A 568 -6.13 -12.19 -3.15
CA THR A 568 -7.15 -12.00 -2.11
C THR A 568 -7.68 -10.56 -2.14
N PHE A 569 -8.98 -10.44 -2.35
CA PHE A 569 -9.74 -9.19 -2.20
C PHE A 569 -10.42 -9.17 -0.83
N MET A 570 -10.65 -7.98 -0.28
CA MET A 570 -11.30 -7.82 1.03
C MET A 570 -12.48 -6.86 0.95
N SER A 571 -13.50 -7.13 1.76
CA SER A 571 -14.64 -6.24 1.94
C SER A 571 -15.01 -6.08 3.41
N VAL A 572 -15.25 -4.84 3.81
CA VAL A 572 -15.85 -4.47 5.10
C VAL A 572 -17.34 -4.12 4.96
N ALA A 573 -17.91 -4.16 3.76
CA ALA A 573 -19.32 -3.80 3.51
C ALA A 573 -20.32 -4.71 4.26
N HIS A 574 -19.88 -5.92 4.60
CA HIS A 574 -20.69 -6.98 5.21
C HIS A 574 -20.62 -7.01 6.73
N TRP A 575 -20.11 -5.94 7.34
CA TRP A 575 -19.92 -5.82 8.79
C TRP A 575 -21.26 -6.02 9.51
N GLY A 576 -21.26 -6.90 10.50
CA GLY A 576 -22.45 -7.16 11.32
C GLY A 576 -23.44 -8.16 10.74
N GLU A 577 -23.25 -8.65 9.50
CA GLU A 577 -24.10 -9.72 8.93
C GLU A 577 -23.89 -11.05 9.67
N THR A 578 -24.90 -11.93 9.58
CA THR A 578 -24.80 -13.29 10.15
C THR A 578 -23.90 -14.19 9.30
N GLY A 579 -23.84 -13.96 8.01
CA GLY A 579 -23.10 -14.78 7.03
C GLY A 579 -23.86 -16.02 6.53
N VAL A 580 -25.00 -16.34 7.10
CA VAL A 580 -25.80 -17.54 6.75
C VAL A 580 -26.53 -17.31 5.43
N GLY A 581 -26.34 -18.22 4.49
CA GLY A 581 -27.05 -18.23 3.21
C GLY A 581 -26.13 -18.26 2.00
N LYS A 582 -26.66 -17.80 0.88
CA LYS A 582 -26.00 -17.92 -0.42
C LYS A 582 -25.12 -16.71 -0.73
N TRP A 583 -23.82 -16.91 -0.73
CA TRP A 583 -22.79 -15.95 -1.18
C TRP A 583 -22.55 -16.15 -2.69
N THR A 584 -22.45 -15.07 -3.44
CA THR A 584 -22.26 -15.13 -4.90
C THR A 584 -21.13 -14.20 -5.33
N VAL A 585 -20.17 -14.74 -6.07
CA VAL A 585 -19.13 -13.98 -6.78
C VAL A 585 -19.50 -13.90 -8.25
N ILE A 586 -19.40 -12.71 -8.84
CA ILE A 586 -19.64 -12.47 -10.26
C ILE A 586 -18.37 -11.86 -10.87
N VAL A 587 -17.78 -12.57 -11.83
CA VAL A 587 -16.58 -12.11 -12.55
C VAL A 587 -17.01 -11.68 -13.95
N LYS A 588 -16.53 -10.51 -14.38
CA LYS A 588 -16.96 -9.89 -15.62
C LYS A 588 -15.75 -9.35 -16.38
N ASP A 589 -15.70 -9.59 -17.68
CA ASP A 589 -14.82 -8.93 -18.62
C ASP A 589 -15.57 -7.71 -19.18
N SER A 590 -15.27 -6.53 -18.63
CA SER A 590 -16.08 -5.32 -18.82
C SER A 590 -15.85 -4.64 -20.17
N THR A 591 -14.82 -5.06 -20.92
CA THR A 591 -14.38 -4.35 -22.13
C THR A 591 -14.42 -5.25 -23.38
N LYS A 592 -15.08 -4.81 -24.44
CA LYS A 592 -15.11 -5.53 -25.72
C LYS A 592 -13.95 -5.12 -26.60
N ASN A 593 -12.83 -5.83 -26.48
CA ASN A 593 -11.59 -5.49 -27.18
C ASN A 593 -10.86 -6.74 -27.73
N GLY A 594 -11.44 -7.93 -27.60
CA GLY A 594 -10.87 -9.17 -28.10
C GLY A 594 -9.92 -9.87 -27.13
N HIS A 595 -9.72 -9.34 -25.94
CA HIS A 595 -9.05 -10.04 -24.85
C HIS A 595 -10.01 -11.10 -24.28
N THR A 596 -9.47 -12.16 -23.71
CA THR A 596 -10.28 -13.28 -23.22
C THR A 596 -9.75 -13.81 -21.92
N GLY A 597 -10.60 -14.41 -21.12
CA GLY A 597 -10.21 -14.98 -19.85
C GLY A 597 -11.09 -16.15 -19.40
N LYS A 598 -10.68 -16.72 -18.29
CA LYS A 598 -11.34 -17.85 -17.66
C LYS A 598 -11.40 -17.66 -16.16
N PHE A 599 -12.56 -17.76 -15.57
CA PHE A 599 -12.74 -17.83 -14.12
C PHE A 599 -12.42 -19.28 -13.69
N VAL A 600 -11.29 -19.47 -13.01
CA VAL A 600 -10.77 -20.79 -12.65
C VAL A 600 -11.43 -21.31 -11.38
N ASP A 601 -11.18 -20.65 -10.27
CA ASP A 601 -11.75 -21.00 -8.96
C ASP A 601 -11.68 -19.82 -7.97
N TRP A 602 -12.30 -20.02 -6.81
CA TRP A 602 -12.32 -19.04 -5.72
C TRP A 602 -12.67 -19.71 -4.41
N HIS A 603 -12.31 -19.06 -3.31
CA HIS A 603 -12.87 -19.42 -2.01
C HIS A 603 -13.14 -18.21 -1.14
N LEU A 604 -14.01 -18.39 -0.16
CA LEU A 604 -14.52 -17.34 0.72
C LEU A 604 -13.99 -17.57 2.13
N LYS A 605 -13.48 -16.51 2.75
CA LYS A 605 -13.13 -16.52 4.18
C LYS A 605 -13.95 -15.45 4.90
N LEU A 606 -14.62 -15.83 5.97
CA LEU A 606 -15.36 -14.93 6.86
C LEU A 606 -14.59 -14.81 8.17
N PHE A 607 -14.42 -13.58 8.64
CA PHE A 607 -13.78 -13.29 9.93
C PHE A 607 -14.73 -12.44 10.75
N GLY A 608 -14.79 -12.69 12.07
CA GLY A 608 -15.68 -11.90 12.89
C GLY A 608 -15.69 -12.33 14.36
N GLU A 609 -16.76 -12.04 15.07
CA GLU A 609 -16.87 -12.29 16.50
C GLU A 609 -17.28 -13.74 16.78
N SER A 610 -16.65 -14.36 17.80
CA SER A 610 -16.97 -15.72 18.21
C SER A 610 -18.29 -15.81 18.98
N ILE A 611 -19.01 -16.93 18.81
CA ILE A 611 -20.18 -17.28 19.65
C ILE A 611 -19.73 -17.45 21.11
N ASP A 612 -18.67 -18.20 21.33
CA ASP A 612 -18.11 -18.52 22.65
C ASP A 612 -16.60 -18.25 22.64
N GLY A 613 -16.22 -17.11 23.21
CA GLY A 613 -14.82 -16.69 23.28
C GLY A 613 -13.90 -17.65 24.04
N SER A 614 -14.47 -18.44 25.00
CA SER A 614 -13.66 -19.39 25.77
C SER A 614 -13.17 -20.59 24.95
N LYS A 615 -13.74 -20.80 23.77
CA LYS A 615 -13.40 -21.89 22.85
C LYS A 615 -12.49 -21.43 21.71
N GLN A 616 -12.27 -20.13 21.60
CA GLN A 616 -11.59 -19.55 20.45
C GLN A 616 -10.08 -19.44 20.70
N GLY A 617 -9.28 -20.05 19.82
CA GLY A 617 -7.84 -19.84 19.79
C GLY A 617 -7.45 -18.64 18.93
N LEU A 618 -6.16 -18.36 18.87
CA LEU A 618 -5.61 -17.37 17.96
C LEU A 618 -5.58 -17.91 16.53
N LEU A 619 -5.81 -17.06 15.56
CA LEU A 619 -5.62 -17.41 14.14
C LEU A 619 -4.16 -17.83 13.91
N PRO A 620 -3.90 -18.97 13.28
CA PRO A 620 -2.52 -19.38 13.00
C PRO A 620 -1.79 -18.34 12.12
N LEU A 621 -0.47 -18.29 12.26
CA LEU A 621 0.35 -17.48 11.36
C LEU A 621 0.19 -18.02 9.92
N PRO A 622 0.04 -17.14 8.94
CA PRO A 622 -0.15 -17.60 7.56
C PRO A 622 1.06 -18.38 7.04
N ASP A 623 0.80 -19.41 6.26
CA ASP A 623 1.84 -20.17 5.55
C ASP A 623 1.80 -19.76 4.06
N GLU A 624 2.94 -19.84 3.41
CA GLU A 624 3.11 -19.56 1.99
C GLU A 624 2.22 -20.44 1.10
N HIS A 625 1.83 -21.60 1.61
CA HIS A 625 1.07 -22.63 0.88
C HIS A 625 -0.35 -22.83 1.41
N ASP A 626 -0.88 -21.88 2.19
CA ASP A 626 -2.22 -22.03 2.78
C ASP A 626 -3.32 -22.10 1.71
N ASP A 627 -3.13 -21.38 0.63
CA ASP A 627 -4.11 -21.32 -0.47
C ASP A 627 -3.77 -22.24 -1.66
N ASP A 628 -2.64 -22.97 -1.65
CA ASP A 628 -2.22 -23.85 -2.76
C ASP A 628 -3.07 -25.13 -2.91
N ASN A 629 -3.84 -25.51 -1.90
CA ASN A 629 -4.56 -26.79 -1.91
C ASN A 629 -5.97 -26.66 -2.48
N HIS A 630 -6.05 -26.66 -3.80
CA HIS A 630 -7.32 -26.56 -4.55
C HIS A 630 -8.05 -27.90 -4.70
N ASP A 631 -7.59 -28.99 -4.09
CA ASP A 631 -8.12 -30.35 -4.30
C ASP A 631 -9.44 -30.64 -3.58
N ILE A 632 -9.96 -29.71 -2.80
CA ILE A 632 -11.14 -29.95 -1.96
C ILE A 632 -12.42 -29.58 -2.71
N GLU A 633 -13.09 -30.62 -3.20
CA GLU A 633 -14.46 -30.69 -3.70
C GLU A 633 -14.87 -29.81 -4.90
N THR A 634 -15.04 -30.46 -6.03
CA THR A 634 -15.81 -29.93 -7.16
C THR A 634 -17.29 -29.76 -6.77
N THR A 635 -17.69 -28.57 -6.41
CA THR A 635 -19.11 -28.24 -6.47
C THR A 635 -19.50 -28.02 -7.93
N SER A 636 -20.59 -28.64 -8.34
CA SER A 636 -21.17 -28.39 -9.65
C SER A 636 -21.65 -26.95 -9.72
N VAL A 637 -20.85 -26.12 -10.35
CA VAL A 637 -21.23 -24.72 -10.59
C VAL A 637 -22.22 -24.71 -11.77
N GLY A 638 -23.44 -24.39 -11.51
CA GLY A 638 -24.35 -24.03 -12.58
C GLY A 638 -23.90 -22.65 -13.12
N GLY A 639 -23.27 -22.65 -14.26
CA GLY A 639 -22.87 -21.43 -14.93
C GLY A 639 -24.10 -20.60 -15.31
N ALA A 640 -24.52 -19.71 -14.42
CA ALA A 640 -25.55 -18.73 -14.74
C ALA A 640 -24.83 -17.45 -15.18
N THR A 641 -24.90 -17.16 -16.46
CA THR A 641 -24.54 -15.84 -16.94
C THR A 641 -25.64 -14.87 -16.53
N THR A 642 -25.33 -13.94 -15.69
CA THR A 642 -26.25 -12.87 -15.30
C THR A 642 -25.74 -11.55 -15.89
N SER A 643 -26.63 -10.77 -16.40
CA SER A 643 -26.28 -9.38 -16.72
C SER A 643 -26.25 -8.62 -15.39
N VAL A 644 -25.11 -8.02 -15.13
CA VAL A 644 -24.89 -7.25 -13.91
C VAL A 644 -24.65 -5.81 -14.33
N ASP A 645 -25.46 -4.92 -13.80
CA ASP A 645 -25.16 -3.49 -13.92
C ASP A 645 -24.04 -3.17 -12.93
N HIS A 646 -22.84 -3.12 -13.44
CA HIS A 646 -21.75 -2.54 -12.66
C HIS A 646 -21.97 -1.03 -12.59
N PRO A 647 -21.77 -0.43 -11.41
CA PRO A 647 -21.51 0.99 -11.43
C PRO A 647 -20.25 1.16 -12.25
N THR A 648 -20.43 1.54 -13.46
CA THR A 648 -19.34 2.03 -14.27
C THR A 648 -18.68 3.11 -13.43
N VAL A 649 -17.40 2.94 -13.15
CA VAL A 649 -16.59 4.09 -12.86
C VAL A 649 -16.66 4.94 -14.13
N THR A 650 -17.72 5.72 -14.23
CA THR A 650 -17.95 6.62 -15.36
C THR A 650 -17.07 7.86 -15.20
N GLY A 651 -15.90 7.70 -14.74
CA GLY A 651 -15.06 8.83 -14.74
C GLY A 651 -14.02 8.66 -15.81
N GLU A 652 -14.16 9.36 -16.89
CA GLU A 652 -12.95 9.96 -17.41
C GLU A 652 -12.22 10.56 -16.21
N PRO A 653 -10.88 10.33 -16.09
CA PRO A 653 -10.12 10.94 -15.01
C PRO A 653 -10.51 12.40 -14.97
N GLN A 654 -11.14 12.80 -13.89
CA GLN A 654 -11.65 14.14 -13.80
C GLN A 654 -10.48 15.07 -13.59
N GLY A 655 -9.90 15.48 -14.68
CA GLY A 655 -8.81 16.42 -14.70
C GLY A 655 -7.44 15.79 -14.51
N ASN A 656 -6.47 16.54 -14.87
CA ASN A 656 -5.05 16.36 -14.63
C ASN A 656 -4.80 16.46 -13.12
N PRO A 657 -3.79 15.78 -12.60
CA PRO A 657 -3.33 16.11 -11.25
C PRO A 657 -3.02 17.59 -11.02
N THR A 658 -2.70 18.32 -12.10
CA THR A 658 -2.50 19.78 -12.07
C THR A 658 -3.81 20.57 -11.99
N ASP A 659 -4.93 19.95 -12.29
CA ASP A 659 -6.24 20.64 -12.31
C ASP A 659 -7.01 20.50 -10.99
N HIS A 660 -6.44 19.75 -10.05
CA HIS A 660 -7.08 19.51 -8.76
C HIS A 660 -7.47 20.82 -8.04
N ILE A 661 -6.64 21.84 -8.17
CA ILE A 661 -6.83 23.12 -7.50
C ILE A 661 -8.11 23.82 -7.95
N ASP A 662 -8.36 23.83 -9.25
CA ASP A 662 -9.47 24.58 -9.83
C ASP A 662 -10.78 23.81 -9.83
N ARG A 663 -10.70 22.52 -9.79
CA ARG A 663 -11.84 21.61 -9.94
C ARG A 663 -12.96 21.83 -8.92
N PRO A 664 -12.70 21.92 -7.62
CA PRO A 664 -13.80 22.08 -6.66
C PRO A 664 -14.47 23.45 -6.73
N VAL A 665 -13.73 24.48 -7.08
CA VAL A 665 -14.24 25.86 -7.12
C VAL A 665 -15.13 26.04 -8.34
N ASN A 666 -14.81 25.35 -9.40
CA ASN A 666 -15.51 25.45 -10.68
C ASN A 666 -16.55 24.38 -10.94
N SER A 667 -16.68 23.41 -10.07
CA SER A 667 -17.85 22.57 -10.11
C SER A 667 -19.05 23.45 -9.77
N LYS A 668 -19.46 24.21 -10.76
CA LYS A 668 -20.78 24.78 -10.75
C LYS A 668 -21.71 23.61 -10.52
N VAL A 669 -22.32 23.57 -9.38
CA VAL A 669 -23.57 22.89 -9.23
C VAL A 669 -24.41 23.45 -10.34
N SER A 670 -24.54 22.76 -11.43
CA SER A 670 -25.58 23.01 -12.40
C SER A 670 -26.87 22.66 -11.65
N THR A 671 -27.38 23.65 -10.98
CA THR A 671 -28.77 23.61 -10.61
C THR A 671 -29.51 23.60 -11.93
N THR A 672 -29.74 22.45 -12.49
CA THR A 672 -30.77 22.22 -13.47
C THR A 672 -32.07 22.40 -12.69
N SER A 673 -32.46 23.64 -12.54
CA SER A 673 -33.82 23.92 -12.18
C SER A 673 -34.68 23.38 -13.31
N THR A 674 -35.36 22.33 -13.04
CA THR A 674 -36.44 21.80 -13.88
C THR A 674 -37.48 22.93 -14.04
N PRO A 675 -37.78 23.40 -15.23
CA PRO A 675 -38.79 24.40 -15.38
C PRO A 675 -40.17 23.76 -15.15
N THR A 676 -40.79 24.10 -14.04
CA THR A 676 -42.21 23.86 -13.86
C THR A 676 -42.94 24.90 -14.68
N ALA A 677 -43.80 24.45 -15.56
CA ALA A 677 -44.57 25.23 -16.49
C ALA A 677 -45.60 26.14 -15.82
N GLU A 678 -45.60 27.35 -16.29
CA GLU A 678 -46.75 28.27 -16.60
C GLU A 678 -47.77 28.66 -15.52
N PRO A 679 -48.46 29.84 -15.63
CA PRO A 679 -48.89 30.46 -16.89
C PRO A 679 -48.80 32.00 -16.96
N THR A 680 -48.77 32.47 -18.18
CA THR A 680 -49.25 33.66 -18.84
C THR A 680 -49.74 34.85 -18.05
N SER A 681 -49.19 36.07 -18.35
CA SER A 681 -49.96 37.14 -19.05
C SER A 681 -49.19 38.47 -19.08
N ALA A 682 -49.20 39.00 -20.30
CA ALA A 682 -49.32 40.40 -20.73
C ALA A 682 -48.25 41.46 -20.46
N VAL A 683 -47.77 41.87 -21.58
CA VAL A 683 -47.06 43.08 -22.00
C VAL A 683 -47.76 44.36 -21.47
N PRO A 684 -47.11 45.55 -21.23
CA PRO A 684 -46.57 46.32 -22.35
C PRO A 684 -45.28 47.12 -22.10
N GLU A 685 -44.60 47.37 -23.21
CA GLU A 685 -43.68 48.45 -23.48
C GLU A 685 -44.40 49.80 -23.42
N PRO A 686 -43.81 51.04 -23.54
CA PRO A 686 -42.43 51.43 -23.89
C PRO A 686 -41.91 52.72 -23.23
N THR A 687 -40.83 53.19 -23.73
CA THR A 687 -40.36 54.56 -23.99
C THR A 687 -39.22 55.12 -23.17
N SER A 688 -38.17 55.36 -23.83
CA SER A 688 -37.36 56.51 -24.30
C SER A 688 -36.30 57.07 -23.40
N THR A 689 -35.17 57.10 -24.02
CA THR A 689 -33.91 57.85 -23.92
C THR A 689 -33.99 59.25 -23.30
N PRO A 690 -32.90 60.00 -22.87
CA PRO A 690 -31.72 60.24 -23.76
C PRO A 690 -30.34 60.33 -23.10
N ASP A 691 -29.38 60.12 -23.95
CA ASP A 691 -28.03 60.65 -24.16
C ASP A 691 -27.15 61.16 -23.03
N ALA A 692 -25.97 60.59 -22.94
CA ALA A 692 -24.76 61.28 -22.57
C ALA A 692 -23.57 60.66 -23.36
N GLU A 693 -22.78 61.53 -23.93
CA GLU A 693 -21.62 61.28 -24.80
C GLU A 693 -20.51 60.51 -24.09
N GLU A 694 -19.94 59.53 -24.78
CA GLU A 694 -18.72 58.85 -24.41
C GLU A 694 -17.64 59.09 -25.47
N ASP A 695 -16.46 59.50 -24.99
CA ASP A 695 -15.23 59.57 -25.76
C ASP A 695 -14.68 58.14 -26.01
N GLU A 696 -14.76 57.71 -27.24
CA GLU A 696 -14.05 56.46 -27.71
C GLU A 696 -12.56 56.76 -27.87
N ILE A 697 -11.73 56.13 -27.05
CA ILE A 697 -10.32 55.94 -27.34
C ILE A 697 -10.18 54.54 -27.91
N SER A 698 -10.12 54.48 -29.23
CA SER A 698 -9.82 53.27 -29.95
C SER A 698 -8.32 52.93 -29.86
N GLU A 699 -7.95 52.09 -28.93
CA GLU A 699 -6.66 51.40 -28.97
C GLU A 699 -6.75 50.19 -29.89
N LYS A 700 -6.09 50.26 -31.06
CA LYS A 700 -5.79 49.13 -31.87
C LYS A 700 -4.91 48.14 -31.09
N PRO A 701 -5.30 46.84 -30.95
CA PRO A 701 -4.40 45.89 -30.35
C PRO A 701 -3.13 45.75 -31.16
N GLU A 702 -1.99 46.13 -30.62
CA GLU A 702 -0.68 45.83 -31.16
C GLU A 702 -0.54 44.30 -31.20
N SER A 703 -0.15 43.82 -32.41
CA SER A 703 0.13 42.38 -32.56
C SER A 703 1.35 42.01 -31.72
N ASN A 704 1.09 41.20 -30.68
CA ASN A 704 2.09 40.79 -29.70
C ASN A 704 2.92 39.57 -30.16
N PHE A 705 2.93 39.29 -31.48
CA PHE A 705 3.61 38.10 -32.01
C PHE A 705 4.95 38.47 -32.65
N LEU A 706 5.96 37.63 -32.39
CA LEU A 706 7.23 37.68 -33.12
C LEU A 706 7.05 37.00 -34.47
N PRO A 707 7.78 37.46 -35.53
CA PRO A 707 7.78 36.77 -36.82
C PRO A 707 8.27 35.34 -36.65
N SER A 708 7.48 34.38 -37.09
CA SER A 708 7.79 32.96 -36.94
C SER A 708 7.41 32.20 -38.20
N PRO A 709 8.26 31.27 -38.65
CA PRO A 709 7.91 30.40 -39.76
C PRO A 709 6.96 29.26 -39.36
N PHE A 710 6.65 29.12 -38.08
CA PHE A 710 5.77 28.08 -37.58
C PHE A 710 4.50 28.68 -36.96
N PRO A 711 3.36 27.97 -36.98
CA PRO A 711 2.15 28.44 -36.35
C PRO A 711 2.34 28.51 -34.80
N THR A 712 2.03 29.66 -34.22
CA THR A 712 2.24 29.95 -32.78
C THR A 712 0.96 29.89 -31.99
N PHE A 713 -0.18 29.59 -32.61
CA PHE A 713 -1.49 29.36 -31.96
C PHE A 713 -1.89 30.46 -30.92
N GLY A 714 -1.55 31.73 -31.21
CA GLY A 714 -1.92 32.83 -30.33
C GLY A 714 -1.04 33.00 -29.09
N ALA A 715 0.08 32.29 -29.01
CA ALA A 715 0.97 32.40 -27.84
C ALA A 715 1.62 33.80 -27.73
N SER A 716 1.71 34.33 -26.50
CA SER A 716 2.34 35.62 -26.22
C SER A 716 3.82 35.66 -26.60
N LYS A 717 4.37 36.85 -26.79
CA LYS A 717 5.83 37.05 -27.12
C LYS A 717 6.73 36.32 -26.11
N ARG A 718 6.37 36.38 -24.82
CA ARG A 718 7.13 35.74 -23.75
C ARG A 718 7.08 34.22 -23.87
N THR A 719 5.93 33.64 -24.16
CA THR A 719 5.74 32.22 -24.42
C THR A 719 6.50 31.76 -25.67
N GLN A 720 6.49 32.54 -26.75
CA GLN A 720 7.24 32.26 -27.98
C GLN A 720 8.74 32.19 -27.72
N VAL A 721 9.31 33.10 -26.95
CA VAL A 721 10.73 33.09 -26.57
C VAL A 721 11.07 31.82 -25.79
N TRP A 722 10.20 31.41 -24.85
CA TRP A 722 10.38 30.16 -24.11
C TRP A 722 10.32 28.92 -25.00
N ILE A 723 9.38 28.88 -25.94
CA ILE A 723 9.25 27.77 -26.91
C ILE A 723 10.52 27.65 -27.78
N TYR A 724 10.99 28.75 -28.34
CA TYR A 724 12.20 28.73 -29.17
C TYR A 724 13.45 28.42 -28.34
N GLY A 725 13.52 28.90 -27.13
CA GLY A 725 14.59 28.58 -26.18
C GLY A 725 14.64 27.07 -25.87
N ALA A 726 13.51 26.48 -25.60
CA ALA A 726 13.39 25.03 -25.34
C ALA A 726 13.79 24.21 -26.56
N PHE A 727 13.33 24.59 -27.77
CA PHE A 727 13.73 23.91 -29.02
C PHE A 727 15.24 24.00 -29.25
N ALA A 728 15.85 25.14 -28.98
CA ALA A 728 17.29 25.32 -29.14
C ALA A 728 18.06 24.41 -28.17
N LEU A 729 17.63 24.32 -26.92
CA LEU A 729 18.24 23.45 -25.91
C LEU A 729 18.11 21.96 -26.30
N ILE A 730 16.97 21.53 -26.78
CA ILE A 730 16.73 20.17 -27.28
C ILE A 730 17.65 19.85 -28.44
N ALA A 731 17.78 20.78 -29.38
CA ALA A 731 18.68 20.61 -30.55
C ALA A 731 20.15 20.47 -30.12
N VAL A 732 20.62 21.28 -29.16
CA VAL A 732 21.97 21.18 -28.59
C VAL A 732 22.15 19.85 -27.86
N PHE A 733 21.18 19.40 -27.11
CA PHE A 733 21.22 18.12 -26.40
C PHE A 733 21.31 16.95 -27.40
N CYS A 734 20.45 16.92 -28.41
CA CYS A 734 20.47 15.86 -29.44
C CYS A 734 21.79 15.82 -30.24
N THR A 735 22.34 16.98 -30.57
CA THR A 735 23.63 17.03 -31.25
C THR A 735 24.78 16.54 -30.36
N SER A 736 24.75 16.89 -29.07
CA SER A 736 25.73 16.43 -28.11
C SER A 736 25.67 14.91 -27.91
N LEU A 737 24.47 14.34 -27.80
CA LEU A 737 24.26 12.90 -27.75
C LEU A 737 24.76 12.19 -29.00
N THR A 738 24.49 12.75 -30.17
CA THR A 738 24.96 12.18 -31.46
C THR A 738 26.49 12.15 -31.52
N VAL A 739 27.13 13.24 -31.11
CA VAL A 739 28.60 13.35 -31.09
C VAL A 739 29.16 12.34 -30.09
N TRP A 740 28.59 12.27 -28.90
CA TRP A 740 29.01 11.31 -27.86
C TRP A 740 28.85 9.86 -28.35
N TYR A 741 27.75 9.52 -29.00
CA TYR A 741 27.50 8.19 -29.59
C TYR A 741 28.55 7.84 -30.63
N ILE A 742 28.85 8.78 -31.57
CA ILE A 742 29.87 8.57 -32.61
C ILE A 742 31.26 8.36 -31.99
N LEU A 743 31.60 9.15 -30.97
CA LEU A 743 32.90 9.04 -30.28
C LEU A 743 33.01 7.70 -29.54
N THR A 744 31.93 7.27 -28.84
CA THR A 744 31.90 5.99 -28.15
C THR A 744 31.98 4.82 -29.12
N LYS A 745 31.22 4.87 -30.21
CA LYS A 745 31.31 3.85 -31.27
C LYS A 745 32.71 3.75 -31.88
N ARG A 746 33.38 4.90 -32.11
CA ARG A 746 34.76 4.93 -32.63
C ARG A 746 35.75 4.37 -31.58
N ARG A 747 35.52 4.62 -30.27
CA ARG A 747 36.35 4.05 -29.21
C ARG A 747 36.19 2.53 -29.12
N ARG A 748 34.95 2.01 -29.18
CA ARG A 748 34.69 0.55 -29.21
C ARG A 748 35.38 -0.12 -30.44
N GLN A 749 35.35 0.49 -31.60
CA GLN A 749 36.00 -0.04 -32.80
C GLN A 749 37.54 -0.03 -32.69
N ARG A 750 38.13 0.91 -32.00
CA ARG A 750 39.59 0.93 -31.78
C ARG A 750 39.99 -0.16 -30.77
N ASN A 751 39.26 -0.32 -29.69
CA ASN A 751 39.55 -1.34 -28.67
C ASN A 751 39.42 -2.75 -29.29
N ALA A 752 38.41 -3.01 -30.09
CA ALA A 752 38.25 -4.31 -30.78
C ALA A 752 39.39 -4.62 -31.76
N ARG A 753 40.02 -3.57 -32.31
CA ARG A 753 41.17 -3.74 -33.23
C ARG A 753 42.45 -4.06 -32.46
N ASP A 754 42.64 -3.45 -31.32
CA ASP A 754 43.79 -3.69 -30.42
C ASP A 754 43.72 -5.11 -29.78
N GLU A 755 42.53 -5.64 -29.53
CA GLU A 755 42.32 -7.00 -29.03
C GLU A 755 42.68 -8.06 -30.07
N TYR A 756 42.36 -7.82 -31.34
CA TYR A 756 42.71 -8.71 -32.45
C TYR A 756 44.23 -8.78 -32.71
N GLU A 757 44.92 -7.69 -32.53
CA GLU A 757 46.37 -7.64 -32.69
C GLU A 757 47.13 -8.38 -31.58
N PHE A 758 46.54 -8.47 -30.40
CA PHE A 758 47.13 -9.15 -29.22
C PHE A 758 46.95 -10.68 -29.31
N GLU A 759 45.86 -11.17 -29.89
CA GLU A 759 45.66 -12.62 -30.03
C GLU A 759 46.56 -13.25 -31.11
N MET A 760 46.94 -12.51 -32.13
CA MET A 760 47.81 -13.04 -33.19
C MET A 760 49.27 -13.20 -32.76
N LEU A 761 49.73 -12.53 -31.68
CA LEU A 761 51.08 -12.65 -31.14
C LEU A 761 51.24 -13.80 -30.12
N HIS A 762 50.20 -14.46 -29.73
CA HIS A 762 50.25 -15.53 -28.70
C HIS A 762 50.23 -16.95 -29.29
N GLU A 763 50.05 -17.13 -30.60
CA GLU A 763 49.93 -18.45 -31.22
C GLU A 763 51.23 -18.98 -31.84
N GLU A 764 52.34 -18.22 -31.86
CA GLU A 764 53.60 -18.62 -32.49
C GLU A 764 54.70 -19.16 -31.56
N ASP A 765 54.51 -19.20 -30.22
CA ASP A 765 55.56 -19.64 -29.31
C ASP A 765 55.09 -20.77 -28.32
N ILE A 766 54.71 -21.91 -28.84
CA ILE A 766 54.70 -23.15 -28.07
C ILE A 766 55.32 -24.26 -28.92
N ASP A 767 56.64 -24.36 -28.95
CA ASP A 767 57.37 -25.61 -28.99
C ASP A 767 58.78 -25.39 -28.42
N ASP A 768 59.12 -26.06 -27.43
CA ASP A 768 60.32 -26.76 -27.11
C ASP A 768 60.90 -26.52 -25.72
N GLU A 769 61.10 -27.63 -25.07
CA GLU A 769 61.78 -28.11 -23.92
C GLU A 769 62.67 -27.23 -23.02
N GLY A 770 62.48 -27.41 -21.76
CA GLY A 770 63.55 -27.91 -20.90
C GLY A 770 64.36 -26.91 -20.01
N ALA A 771 64.22 -27.13 -18.72
CA ALA A 771 65.23 -27.05 -17.68
C ALA A 771 65.68 -25.72 -17.05
N ARG A 772 65.30 -25.65 -15.78
CA ARG A 772 66.13 -25.23 -14.60
C ARG A 772 66.75 -23.78 -14.54
N SER A 773 66.36 -23.13 -13.49
CA SER A 773 67.12 -22.58 -12.39
C SER A 773 67.11 -21.04 -12.22
N ASN A 774 66.76 -20.71 -11.00
CA ASN A 774 67.15 -19.58 -10.15
C ASN A 774 67.68 -18.25 -10.72
N GLY A 775 67.10 -17.20 -10.24
CA GLY A 775 67.73 -15.89 -10.20
C GLY A 775 66.79 -14.71 -10.05
N ALA A 776 66.93 -14.10 -8.90
CA ALA A 776 66.18 -12.94 -8.45
C ALA A 776 66.36 -11.66 -9.24
N ASN A 777 65.44 -10.79 -9.06
CA ASN A 777 65.48 -9.31 -9.05
C ASN A 777 64.94 -8.51 -10.26
N GLY A 778 64.04 -7.64 -9.90
CA GLY A 778 63.88 -6.36 -10.53
C GLY A 778 62.61 -6.15 -11.35
N MET A 779 61.49 -5.99 -10.68
CA MET A 779 60.30 -5.47 -11.38
C MET A 779 60.14 -3.98 -11.13
N SER A 780 60.16 -3.23 -12.18
CA SER A 780 60.02 -1.78 -12.21
C SER A 780 58.56 -1.35 -11.90
N ALA A 781 58.45 -0.27 -11.14
CA ALA A 781 57.23 0.29 -10.59
C ALA A 781 56.20 0.81 -11.63
N LYS A 782 56.36 0.56 -12.93
CA LYS A 782 55.47 1.10 -13.97
C LYS A 782 54.31 0.15 -14.37
N ALA A 783 54.36 -1.10 -13.94
CA ALA A 783 53.34 -2.08 -14.33
C ALA A 783 52.15 -2.12 -13.37
N LYS A 784 52.28 -1.54 -12.16
CA LYS A 784 51.20 -1.56 -11.14
C LYS A 784 50.12 -0.51 -11.34
N GLY A 785 50.34 0.49 -12.18
CA GLY A 785 49.35 1.54 -12.45
C GLY A 785 48.29 1.21 -13.52
N LYS A 786 48.61 0.25 -14.40
CA LYS A 786 47.70 -0.10 -15.48
C LYS A 786 46.65 -1.15 -15.14
N ARG A 787 46.87 -1.97 -14.11
CA ARG A 787 45.91 -2.96 -13.66
C ARG A 787 44.76 -2.33 -12.86
N ARG A 788 45.00 -1.26 -12.15
CA ARG A 788 43.97 -0.58 -11.34
C ARG A 788 42.96 0.23 -12.15
N ALA A 789 43.30 0.63 -13.38
CA ALA A 789 42.40 1.39 -14.22
C ALA A 789 41.45 0.49 -15.01
N GLY A 790 41.80 -0.77 -15.26
CA GLY A 790 40.96 -1.75 -15.90
C GLY A 790 39.86 -2.28 -14.96
N GLU A 791 40.23 -2.61 -13.72
CA GLU A 791 39.28 -3.13 -12.72
C GLU A 791 38.22 -2.09 -12.28
N LEU A 792 38.55 -0.80 -12.37
CA LEU A 792 37.57 0.25 -12.05
C LEU A 792 36.59 0.49 -13.19
N TYR A 793 36.93 0.12 -14.41
CA TYR A 793 36.06 0.31 -15.58
C TYR A 793 35.07 -0.86 -15.75
N ASP A 794 35.50 -2.06 -15.39
CA ASP A 794 34.64 -3.24 -15.41
C ASP A 794 33.55 -3.18 -14.34
N ALA A 795 33.87 -2.58 -13.20
CA ALA A 795 32.88 -2.40 -12.12
C ALA A 795 31.77 -1.39 -12.43
N PHE A 796 31.97 -0.52 -13.43
CA PHE A 796 30.94 0.43 -13.88
C PHE A 796 30.23 -0.01 -15.18
N ALA A 797 30.65 -1.11 -15.77
CA ALA A 797 30.09 -1.59 -17.06
C ALA A 797 29.06 -2.71 -16.87
N GLU A 798 28.94 -3.29 -15.68
CA GLU A 798 27.99 -4.39 -15.43
C GLU A 798 26.58 -3.95 -15.02
N ASP A 799 26.39 -2.66 -14.73
CA ASP A 799 25.10 -2.14 -14.22
C ASP A 799 24.22 -1.44 -15.27
N SER A 800 24.40 -1.72 -16.56
CA SER A 800 23.62 -1.00 -17.59
C SER A 800 22.95 -1.85 -18.67
N ASP A 801 22.68 -3.13 -18.38
CA ASP A 801 21.99 -4.00 -19.33
C ASP A 801 20.57 -4.40 -18.87
N GLU A 802 19.80 -3.43 -18.40
CA GLU A 802 18.34 -3.52 -18.45
C GLU A 802 17.83 -2.38 -19.34
N GLU A 803 17.74 -2.63 -20.62
CA GLU A 803 17.12 -1.70 -21.55
C GLU A 803 15.82 -2.29 -22.12
N ASP A 804 14.77 -1.56 -21.87
CA ASP A 804 13.50 -1.71 -22.57
C ASP A 804 13.68 -1.54 -24.09
N VAL A 805 13.36 -2.57 -24.81
CA VAL A 805 13.38 -2.59 -26.28
C VAL A 805 12.05 -2.02 -26.78
N PHE A 806 12.05 -0.77 -27.22
CA PHE A 806 11.02 -0.27 -28.12
C PHE A 806 11.36 -0.72 -29.53
N SER A 807 10.61 -1.67 -30.04
CA SER A 807 10.71 -2.13 -31.43
C SER A 807 9.57 -1.52 -32.25
N VAL A 808 9.96 -0.66 -33.19
CA VAL A 808 9.08 -0.29 -34.31
C VAL A 808 9.40 -1.26 -35.44
N GLY A 809 8.40 -2.04 -35.82
CA GLY A 809 8.55 -3.03 -36.87
C GLY A 809 8.59 -2.45 -38.27
N ASP A 810 9.29 -3.15 -39.12
CA ASP A 810 8.98 -3.22 -40.53
C ASP A 810 9.41 -4.57 -41.08
N ASP A 811 8.58 -5.03 -41.98
CA ASP A 811 8.49 -6.37 -42.56
C ASP A 811 9.72 -6.85 -43.33
N GLU A 812 9.99 -8.12 -43.32
CA GLU A 812 10.05 -9.03 -44.47
C GLU A 812 10.54 -10.45 -44.11
N GLU A 813 9.91 -11.37 -44.80
CA GLU A 813 9.99 -12.83 -44.74
C GLU A 813 11.41 -13.41 -44.85
N HIS A 814 11.67 -14.51 -44.14
CA HIS A 814 12.11 -15.78 -44.75
C HIS A 814 12.16 -16.90 -43.70
N ALA A 815 11.53 -17.98 -44.07
CA ALA A 815 11.46 -19.24 -43.38
C ALA A 815 12.79 -19.99 -43.28
N HIS A 816 13.05 -20.60 -42.14
CA HIS A 816 13.73 -21.91 -42.10
C HIS A 816 13.37 -22.67 -40.81
N GLU A 817 12.81 -23.82 -41.02
CA GLU A 817 12.52 -24.88 -40.04
C GLU A 817 13.78 -25.36 -39.34
N HIS A 818 13.72 -25.53 -38.02
CA HIS A 818 14.39 -26.67 -37.38
C HIS A 818 13.57 -27.17 -36.20
N ASP A 819 13.08 -28.36 -36.42
CA ASP A 819 12.38 -29.26 -35.56
C ASP A 819 13.31 -29.83 -34.47
N HIS A 820 12.89 -29.78 -33.19
CA HIS A 820 13.36 -30.72 -32.17
C HIS A 820 12.18 -31.15 -31.30
N GLY A 821 11.50 -32.18 -31.78
CA GLY A 821 10.49 -32.88 -31.05
C GLY A 821 11.05 -33.71 -29.90
N TYR A 822 10.46 -33.59 -28.74
CA TYR A 822 10.60 -34.60 -27.71
C TYR A 822 9.49 -35.63 -27.86
N ARG A 823 9.92 -36.89 -28.13
CA ARG A 823 9.08 -38.07 -28.30
C ARG A 823 8.80 -38.69 -26.94
N TYR A 824 7.54 -38.88 -26.62
CA TYR A 824 7.12 -39.87 -25.63
C TYR A 824 6.91 -41.20 -26.35
N ASP A 825 7.61 -42.24 -25.92
CA ASP A 825 7.39 -43.58 -26.39
C ASP A 825 6.39 -44.27 -25.45
N ASP A 826 5.28 -44.64 -26.05
CA ASP A 826 4.25 -45.51 -25.48
C ASP A 826 4.51 -46.96 -25.94
N ALA A 827 4.52 -47.86 -25.01
CA ALA A 827 4.44 -49.33 -25.30
C ALA A 827 3.89 -50.00 -24.04
N GLY A 828 2.79 -50.57 -24.01
CA GLY A 828 2.02 -51.50 -24.78
C GLY A 828 1.94 -52.85 -24.05
N ASP A 829 0.72 -53.24 -23.72
CA ASP A 829 0.18 -54.60 -23.59
C ASP A 829 0.50 -55.50 -22.39
N GLY A 830 -0.57 -56.01 -21.81
CA GLY A 830 -0.61 -57.33 -21.21
C GLY A 830 -1.66 -57.62 -20.16
N GLN A 831 -2.78 -57.96 -20.60
CA GLN A 831 -3.89 -58.74 -20.05
C GLN A 831 -3.69 -59.53 -18.74
N GLY A 832 -4.70 -59.55 -17.89
CA GLY A 832 -4.94 -60.70 -17.02
C GLY A 832 -5.75 -60.43 -15.74
N SER A 833 -7.04 -60.46 -15.81
CA SER A 833 -7.91 -60.83 -14.68
C SER A 833 -7.92 -62.36 -14.51
N PRO A 834 -8.47 -62.99 -13.45
CA PRO A 834 -9.45 -62.52 -12.47
C PRO A 834 -9.39 -63.13 -11.06
N SER A 835 -10.33 -62.70 -10.24
CA SER A 835 -11.19 -63.46 -9.32
C SER A 835 -10.92 -63.52 -7.81
N ARG A 836 -11.98 -63.10 -7.11
CA ARG A 836 -12.60 -63.65 -5.86
C ARG A 836 -11.76 -63.54 -4.56
N GLY A 837 -12.30 -63.22 -3.49
CA GLY A 837 -13.64 -63.14 -2.96
C GLY A 837 -13.62 -63.07 -1.42
N HIS A 838 -14.73 -62.62 -0.87
CA HIS A 838 -15.24 -62.81 0.51
C HIS A 838 -14.56 -62.12 1.70
N SER A 839 -15.21 -61.24 2.33
CA SER A 839 -16.35 -61.32 3.31
C SER A 839 -15.89 -61.09 4.74
N GLY A 840 -16.63 -60.31 5.43
CA GLY A 840 -16.81 -60.40 6.87
C GLY A 840 -16.64 -59.07 7.63
N ALA A 841 -17.51 -58.35 7.82
CA ALA A 841 -18.49 -58.00 8.83
C ALA A 841 -17.99 -57.89 10.30
N ARG A 842 -18.39 -56.75 10.89
CA ARG A 842 -18.90 -56.44 12.24
C ARG A 842 -17.99 -55.73 13.21
N GLU A 843 -18.45 -54.56 13.49
CA GLU A 843 -19.04 -54.06 14.79
C GLU A 843 -18.06 -54.02 15.98
N THR A 844 -17.84 -52.88 16.47
CA THR A 844 -18.49 -52.07 17.54
C THR A 844 -17.94 -50.67 17.53
#